data_3ae242c8b9d834ff9b2850221d0e1573
#
_entry.id   3ae242c8b9d834ff9b2850221d0e1573
#
_cell.length_a   1.000
_cell.length_b   1.000
_cell.length_c   1.000
_cell.angle_alpha   90.00
_cell.angle_beta   90.00
_cell.angle_gamma   90.00
#
_symmetry.space_group_name_H-M   'P 1'
#
loop_
_entity.id
_entity.type
_entity.pdbx_description
1 polymer ?
#
loop_
_entity_poly.entity_id
_entity_poly.type
_entity_poly.pdbx_seq_one_letter_code
_entity_poly.pdbx_strand_id
1 'polypeptide(L)'
;MRRVILYLITISGLSVSFLSDSQSKVTLLEEESIGLLEQYCLDCHDEETKKGNFDLSNLLDEEGHDGSLIFENLITGRMPPADKKQPSSTQRRTLLDWLSKRQNSKAINSYQRISRHEFVHSLNDLLGVKLDLTGNIPEDRGTHDFDSDRKILLTKEMLSSYFSAADEMLEFALPEKGFPQERIWVTNKIKDSHDTYNIYTRNYQEGILFSWTRANNGNNYSFFYDNFDPPVKGWYELTLDARKLGNFEEDISVLVFSGKYYFADDRPQPQRLLDVISLSNKEVKSHTIRAFLHPGENVSVHCYSKHTFRKKKGDQGAYIKQLKIRGPLVDNWPPKNYQKLFKGLDMNFPPRKSIKTSILQTKLKAIGGSLSVSSYQVGMEKEKMQDGSNRTFWHSQFSPTVAKPPHFVVLKNPAKKEINGLSYSKWSGGNGNGQVKSYSIYLSDDAQSWGNPILEGKVDITRSYEQPILFPKKTRKKYIKFLVTDAVSLDGKSIASIGKLDVITSLPQTISTSEISLVSRSKKDLKKVIRQFAERAFSSNMTEEELVPYYEVSLNSFKEHGNFVMAAKAGFKAVICSHRFLLAPGEHSNKSYQIASDLSRVLWLSVPDQELLNLSRTKKFTTQTLTEQINRMLKDEKSLRMIHSFCSQWLNLRSFNKVNPSLKLYPNYNDLLNHYLPIETEKYLNHLIQENLPISYLIDSDFSFLNQRLAQHYGIDGIIGQKMRKVSFSPESPRGGLLTMGSILKVTADGFDTSPILRGAWVSKNIAGNTLSPPPENVQAIEPEHGQATTLREQIEQHKENKTCYACHKSIDPYGFALENFDATGQWRTKYRIKKPHNGTFQFRLEGYYHLGREVDASGEIAPHKFSDVFGLKKILLTDHRKVAYNFTKKFFEYANGYKPDLKERLQLFKLIPENAKECRIKDLITKVLIYSLREGEE
;
A
#
# COMPACT_ATOMS: atom_id res chain seq x y z
N MET A 1 -60.14 -1.28 -15.13
CA MET A 1 -59.43 -2.44 -14.53
C MET A 1 -59.60 -2.58 -13.01
N ARG A 2 -60.18 -1.63 -12.27
CA ARG A 2 -60.41 -1.71 -10.81
C ARG A 2 -61.46 -2.74 -10.32
N ARG A 3 -62.11 -3.54 -11.20
CA ARG A 3 -63.17 -4.48 -10.82
C ARG A 3 -62.92 -5.95 -11.22
N VAL A 4 -61.79 -6.29 -11.81
CA VAL A 4 -61.52 -7.68 -12.28
C VAL A 4 -60.72 -8.51 -11.29
N ILE A 5 -59.98 -7.88 -10.43
CA ILE A 5 -59.14 -8.62 -9.44
C ILE A 5 -59.95 -9.11 -8.23
N LEU A 6 -61.11 -8.53 -7.96
CA LEU A 6 -61.95 -8.99 -6.83
C LEU A 6 -62.92 -10.16 -7.19
N TYR A 7 -62.94 -10.61 -8.44
CA TYR A 7 -63.90 -11.66 -8.86
C TYR A 7 -63.27 -13.07 -9.09
N LEU A 8 -61.99 -13.22 -8.90
CA LEU A 8 -61.33 -14.56 -9.04
C LEU A 8 -61.07 -15.27 -7.72
N ILE A 9 -61.45 -14.66 -6.59
CA ILE A 9 -61.24 -15.32 -5.24
C ILE A 9 -62.55 -15.95 -4.70
N THR A 10 -63.65 -15.89 -5.41
CA THR A 10 -64.97 -16.38 -4.88
C THR A 10 -65.52 -17.66 -5.53
N ILE A 11 -64.80 -18.41 -6.33
CA ILE A 11 -65.23 -19.70 -6.81
C ILE A 11 -64.13 -20.75 -6.63
N SER A 12 -63.91 -21.20 -5.41
CA SER A 12 -63.58 -22.57 -5.04
C SER A 12 -63.78 -22.79 -3.55
N GLY A 13 -65.04 -22.85 -3.16
CA GLY A 13 -65.43 -23.36 -1.87
C GLY A 13 -65.30 -24.88 -1.85
N LEU A 14 -64.85 -25.41 -0.72
CA LEU A 14 -64.77 -26.81 -0.30
C LEU A 14 -63.43 -27.53 -0.63
N SER A 15 -62.40 -27.21 0.19
CA SER A 15 -61.64 -28.21 0.92
C SER A 15 -60.98 -27.50 2.11
N VAL A 16 -61.55 -27.71 3.28
CA VAL A 16 -60.88 -27.29 4.55
C VAL A 16 -59.74 -28.23 4.78
N SER A 17 -58.56 -27.84 4.35
CA SER A 17 -57.27 -28.37 4.83
C SER A 17 -56.63 -27.28 5.65
N PHE A 18 -56.25 -27.61 6.88
CA PHE A 18 -55.50 -26.78 7.81
C PHE A 18 -54.36 -26.04 7.13
N LEU A 19 -54.61 -24.80 6.68
CA LEU A 19 -53.53 -23.87 6.33
C LEU A 19 -52.86 -23.49 7.63
N SER A 20 -51.61 -23.77 7.74
CA SER A 20 -50.81 -23.47 8.92
C SER A 20 -50.88 -21.98 9.25
N ASP A 21 -50.90 -21.58 10.50
CA ASP A 21 -50.97 -20.20 11.05
C ASP A 21 -49.95 -19.25 10.42
N SER A 22 -48.91 -19.77 9.78
CA SER A 22 -47.87 -19.04 9.06
C SER A 22 -48.33 -18.51 7.68
N GLN A 23 -49.14 -19.23 6.91
CA GLN A 23 -49.61 -18.79 5.58
C GLN A 23 -50.65 -17.67 5.72
N SER A 24 -51.54 -17.75 6.70
CA SER A 24 -52.53 -16.70 6.97
C SER A 24 -51.88 -15.39 7.42
N LYS A 25 -50.80 -15.44 8.21
CA LYS A 25 -50.01 -14.25 8.61
C LYS A 25 -49.22 -13.60 7.47
N VAL A 26 -48.72 -14.40 6.51
CA VAL A 26 -48.02 -13.89 5.33
C VAL A 26 -48.97 -13.12 4.42
N THR A 27 -50.18 -13.62 4.17
CA THR A 27 -51.19 -12.95 3.31
C THR A 27 -51.66 -11.64 3.94
N LEU A 28 -51.90 -11.60 5.25
CA LEU A 28 -52.30 -10.37 5.97
C LEU A 28 -51.22 -9.29 5.94
N LEU A 29 -49.92 -9.67 6.09
CA LEU A 29 -48.79 -8.75 6.00
C LEU A 29 -48.67 -8.15 4.59
N GLU A 30 -48.95 -8.93 3.57
CA GLU A 30 -48.90 -8.52 2.17
C GLU A 30 -49.99 -7.50 1.85
N GLU A 31 -51.21 -7.80 2.23
CA GLU A 31 -52.37 -6.87 2.04
C GLU A 31 -52.16 -5.53 2.79
N GLU A 32 -51.70 -5.59 4.04
CA GLU A 32 -51.34 -4.39 4.81
C GLU A 32 -50.21 -3.58 4.14
N SER A 33 -49.16 -4.25 3.65
CA SER A 33 -48.03 -3.58 3.01
C SER A 33 -48.38 -2.95 1.67
N ILE A 34 -49.19 -3.61 0.85
CA ILE A 34 -49.75 -3.06 -0.39
C ILE A 34 -50.54 -1.80 -0.11
N GLY A 35 -51.48 -1.85 0.85
CA GLY A 35 -52.28 -0.68 1.25
C GLY A 35 -51.43 0.49 1.76
N LEU A 36 -50.30 0.21 2.44
CA LEU A 36 -49.34 1.25 2.85
C LEU A 36 -48.57 1.84 1.66
N LEU A 37 -48.18 1.03 0.67
CA LEU A 37 -47.56 1.55 -0.56
C LEU A 37 -48.52 2.44 -1.36
N GLU A 38 -49.79 2.03 -1.49
CA GLU A 38 -50.82 2.84 -2.11
C GLU A 38 -50.98 4.19 -1.41
N GLN A 39 -51.02 4.16 -0.08
CA GLN A 39 -51.27 5.36 0.74
C GLN A 39 -50.12 6.38 0.72
N TYR A 40 -48.86 5.92 0.60
CA TYR A 40 -47.69 6.78 0.81
C TYR A 40 -46.78 6.95 -0.41
N CYS A 41 -46.92 6.09 -1.45
CA CYS A 41 -45.94 6.00 -2.54
C CYS A 41 -46.57 6.17 -3.94
N LEU A 42 -47.76 5.59 -4.21
CA LEU A 42 -48.36 5.52 -5.54
C LEU A 42 -48.70 6.89 -6.14
N ASP A 43 -49.11 7.89 -5.36
CA ASP A 43 -49.40 9.23 -5.90
C ASP A 43 -48.24 9.90 -6.65
N CYS A 44 -47.01 9.41 -6.40
CA CYS A 44 -45.83 9.95 -7.04
C CYS A 44 -45.12 8.94 -7.95
N HIS A 45 -45.35 7.64 -7.77
CA HIS A 45 -44.63 6.56 -8.42
C HIS A 45 -45.58 5.57 -9.12
N ASP A 46 -46.68 6.06 -9.64
CA ASP A 46 -47.61 5.31 -10.50
C ASP A 46 -47.16 5.32 -11.98
N GLU A 47 -47.89 4.57 -12.83
CA GLU A 47 -47.56 4.42 -14.25
C GLU A 47 -47.63 5.76 -15.03
N GLU A 48 -48.38 6.76 -14.57
CA GLU A 48 -48.52 8.06 -15.23
C GLU A 48 -47.48 9.08 -14.74
N THR A 49 -47.24 9.14 -13.43
CA THR A 49 -46.43 10.19 -12.80
C THR A 49 -44.90 9.87 -12.79
N LYS A 50 -44.52 8.63 -12.54
CA LYS A 50 -43.12 8.09 -12.56
C LYS A 50 -42.07 9.06 -12.03
N LYS A 51 -42.32 9.74 -10.87
CA LYS A 51 -41.31 10.65 -10.29
C LYS A 51 -40.00 9.95 -10.06
N GLY A 52 -38.90 10.54 -10.55
CA GLY A 52 -37.59 9.97 -10.49
C GLY A 52 -37.39 8.76 -11.42
N ASN A 53 -38.20 8.66 -12.50
CA ASN A 53 -38.21 7.52 -13.43
C ASN A 53 -38.45 6.16 -12.74
N PHE A 54 -39.21 6.18 -11.66
CA PHE A 54 -39.50 4.98 -10.87
C PHE A 54 -41.01 4.72 -10.89
N ASP A 55 -41.38 3.54 -11.37
CA ASP A 55 -42.74 3.04 -11.45
C ASP A 55 -42.94 1.91 -10.44
N LEU A 56 -43.82 2.15 -9.48
CA LEU A 56 -44.08 1.19 -8.40
C LEU A 56 -45.06 0.09 -8.83
N SER A 57 -45.89 0.36 -9.87
CA SER A 57 -46.90 -0.59 -10.38
C SER A 57 -46.22 -1.90 -10.81
N ASN A 58 -45.03 -1.82 -11.43
CA ASN A 58 -44.23 -2.99 -11.84
C ASN A 58 -43.75 -3.84 -10.67
N LEU A 59 -43.58 -3.28 -9.47
CA LEU A 59 -43.17 -4.03 -8.27
C LEU A 59 -44.30 -4.90 -7.73
N LEU A 60 -45.57 -4.48 -7.96
CA LEU A 60 -46.73 -5.20 -7.46
C LEU A 60 -47.14 -6.35 -8.39
N ASP A 61 -46.77 -6.26 -9.68
CA ASP A 61 -47.22 -7.20 -10.72
C ASP A 61 -46.18 -8.33 -11.04
N GLU A 62 -44.92 -8.15 -10.72
CA GLU A 62 -43.89 -9.15 -11.05
C GLU A 62 -43.23 -9.77 -9.80
N GLU A 63 -43.28 -11.12 -9.71
CA GLU A 63 -42.48 -11.90 -8.78
C GLU A 63 -41.00 -11.76 -9.19
N GLY A 64 -40.26 -10.96 -8.45
CA GLY A 64 -38.79 -10.88 -8.63
C GLY A 64 -38.20 -9.49 -8.80
N HIS A 65 -38.99 -8.40 -8.78
CA HIS A 65 -38.40 -7.07 -8.75
C HIS A 65 -37.67 -6.80 -7.43
N ASP A 66 -36.42 -6.31 -7.56
CA ASP A 66 -35.55 -5.98 -6.43
C ASP A 66 -36.08 -4.75 -5.70
N GLY A 67 -36.81 -4.94 -4.62
CA GLY A 67 -37.30 -3.90 -3.72
C GLY A 67 -36.22 -3.13 -2.97
N SER A 68 -34.97 -3.34 -3.29
CA SER A 68 -33.80 -2.75 -2.59
C SER A 68 -33.83 -1.23 -2.57
N LEU A 69 -34.26 -0.59 -3.68
CA LEU A 69 -34.30 0.87 -3.77
C LEU A 69 -35.36 1.44 -2.84
N ILE A 70 -36.52 0.81 -2.78
CA ILE A 70 -37.63 1.22 -1.87
C ILE A 70 -37.18 1.02 -0.44
N PHE A 71 -36.62 -0.17 -0.14
CA PHE A 71 -36.13 -0.49 1.18
C PHE A 71 -35.10 0.54 1.67
N GLU A 72 -34.10 0.87 0.85
CA GLU A 72 -33.03 1.83 1.20
C GLU A 72 -33.59 3.24 1.43
N ASN A 73 -34.59 3.68 0.62
CA ASN A 73 -35.22 4.97 0.79
C ASN A 73 -36.14 5.04 2.02
N LEU A 74 -36.83 3.95 2.35
CA LEU A 74 -37.65 3.84 3.56
C LEU A 74 -36.78 3.79 4.84
N ILE A 75 -35.73 2.94 4.87
CA ILE A 75 -34.89 2.76 6.07
C ILE A 75 -34.08 4.02 6.38
N THR A 76 -33.67 4.76 5.34
CA THR A 76 -32.95 6.03 5.46
C THR A 76 -33.85 7.25 5.61
N GLY A 77 -35.19 7.09 5.61
CA GLY A 77 -36.13 8.18 5.77
C GLY A 77 -36.16 9.17 4.62
N ARG A 78 -35.62 8.84 3.43
CA ARG A 78 -35.66 9.71 2.25
C ARG A 78 -37.01 9.71 1.54
N MET A 79 -37.76 8.63 1.68
CA MET A 79 -39.12 8.50 1.13
C MET A 79 -40.08 8.05 2.22
N PRO A 80 -41.28 8.60 2.21
CA PRO A 80 -41.71 9.76 1.44
C PRO A 80 -40.89 11.02 1.74
N PRO A 81 -40.80 12.02 0.83
CA PRO A 81 -40.16 13.31 1.11
C PRO A 81 -40.69 13.97 2.38
N ALA A 82 -39.85 14.74 3.08
CA ALA A 82 -40.18 15.28 4.41
C ALA A 82 -41.42 16.21 4.43
N ASP A 83 -41.77 16.82 3.30
CA ASP A 83 -42.94 17.67 3.08
C ASP A 83 -44.22 16.87 2.82
N LYS A 84 -44.15 15.54 2.74
CA LYS A 84 -45.26 14.64 2.49
C LYS A 84 -45.67 13.88 3.74
N LYS A 85 -46.88 13.28 3.72
CA LYS A 85 -47.36 12.43 4.81
C LYS A 85 -46.39 11.28 5.04
N GLN A 86 -45.95 11.12 6.29
CA GLN A 86 -44.99 10.09 6.69
C GLN A 86 -45.67 8.86 7.28
N PRO A 87 -45.26 7.64 6.96
CA PRO A 87 -45.74 6.46 7.67
C PRO A 87 -45.22 6.50 9.13
N SER A 88 -46.03 6.00 10.06
CA SER A 88 -45.60 5.81 11.44
C SER A 88 -44.43 4.85 11.54
N SER A 89 -43.72 4.84 12.67
CA SER A 89 -42.61 3.90 12.89
C SER A 89 -43.02 2.44 12.73
N THR A 90 -44.25 2.09 13.18
CA THR A 90 -44.84 0.76 13.02
C THR A 90 -45.12 0.45 11.54
N GLN A 91 -45.79 1.34 10.83
CA GLN A 91 -46.10 1.17 9.40
C GLN A 91 -44.82 1.07 8.54
N ARG A 92 -43.83 1.90 8.83
CA ARG A 92 -42.50 1.80 8.17
C ARG A 92 -41.86 0.45 8.42
N ARG A 93 -41.94 -0.06 9.63
CA ARG A 93 -41.40 -1.38 10.01
C ARG A 93 -42.13 -2.51 9.26
N THR A 94 -43.46 -2.46 9.17
CA THR A 94 -44.27 -3.42 8.41
C THR A 94 -43.83 -3.48 6.95
N LEU A 95 -43.62 -2.34 6.29
CA LEU A 95 -43.10 -2.27 4.91
C LEU A 95 -41.69 -2.86 4.76
N LEU A 96 -40.77 -2.54 5.68
CA LEU A 96 -39.40 -3.05 5.67
C LEU A 96 -39.38 -4.56 5.90
N ASP A 97 -40.13 -5.07 6.84
CA ASP A 97 -40.26 -6.51 7.12
C ASP A 97 -40.86 -7.26 5.90
N TRP A 98 -41.89 -6.71 5.22
CA TRP A 98 -42.45 -7.27 4.00
C TRP A 98 -41.46 -7.29 2.82
N LEU A 99 -40.79 -6.18 2.54
CA LEU A 99 -39.78 -6.08 1.48
C LEU A 99 -38.61 -7.08 1.73
N SER A 100 -38.21 -7.25 2.99
CA SER A 100 -37.11 -8.17 3.34
C SER A 100 -37.44 -9.64 3.07
N LYS A 101 -38.73 -10.02 3.08
CA LYS A 101 -39.20 -11.41 2.83
C LYS A 101 -39.37 -11.71 1.33
N ARG A 102 -39.53 -10.71 0.49
CA ARG A 102 -39.70 -10.89 -0.98
C ARG A 102 -38.39 -11.16 -1.71
N GLN A 103 -37.27 -10.78 -1.14
CA GLN A 103 -35.99 -11.04 -1.77
C GLN A 103 -35.57 -12.48 -1.52
N ASN A 104 -35.47 -13.29 -2.57
CA ASN A 104 -34.83 -14.60 -2.51
C ASN A 104 -33.35 -14.39 -2.15
N SER A 105 -32.89 -15.03 -1.09
CA SER A 105 -31.48 -15.06 -0.74
C SER A 105 -30.67 -15.62 -1.92
N LYS A 106 -29.84 -14.80 -2.54
CA LYS A 106 -28.94 -15.30 -3.59
C LYS A 106 -27.96 -16.28 -2.95
N ALA A 107 -27.82 -17.47 -3.55
CA ALA A 107 -26.81 -18.42 -3.14
C ALA A 107 -25.44 -17.73 -3.16
N ILE A 108 -24.87 -17.51 -1.97
CA ILE A 108 -23.53 -16.97 -1.82
C ILE A 108 -22.57 -18.13 -2.00
N ASN A 109 -21.50 -17.94 -2.78
CA ASN A 109 -20.45 -18.95 -2.91
C ASN A 109 -19.98 -19.35 -1.50
N SER A 110 -20.01 -20.64 -1.22
CA SER A 110 -19.58 -21.22 0.06
C SER A 110 -18.07 -21.08 0.31
N TYR A 111 -17.30 -20.74 -0.71
CA TYR A 111 -15.85 -20.58 -0.63
C TYR A 111 -15.45 -19.12 -0.77
N GLN A 112 -14.57 -18.66 0.11
CA GLN A 112 -13.94 -17.36 0.04
C GLN A 112 -12.45 -17.53 -0.22
N ARG A 113 -11.95 -16.92 -1.29
CA ARG A 113 -10.52 -16.91 -1.57
C ARG A 113 -9.80 -16.01 -0.55
N ILE A 114 -8.63 -16.46 -0.10
CA ILE A 114 -7.74 -15.61 0.73
C ILE A 114 -7.27 -14.41 -0.08
N SER A 115 -7.35 -13.19 0.47
CA SER A 115 -6.82 -11.99 -0.17
C SER A 115 -5.29 -11.96 -0.13
N ARG A 116 -4.65 -11.17 -1.01
CA ARG A 116 -3.18 -11.04 -1.02
C ARG A 116 -2.61 -10.57 0.33
N HIS A 117 -3.27 -9.62 0.99
CA HIS A 117 -2.85 -9.12 2.29
C HIS A 117 -3.01 -10.19 3.38
N GLU A 118 -4.13 -10.89 3.38
CA GLU A 118 -4.39 -11.97 4.32
C GLU A 118 -3.39 -13.13 4.14
N PHE A 119 -3.06 -13.50 2.89
CA PHE A 119 -2.05 -14.51 2.58
C PHE A 119 -0.68 -14.12 3.16
N VAL A 120 -0.19 -12.93 2.85
CA VAL A 120 1.12 -12.45 3.32
C VAL A 120 1.18 -12.35 4.84
N HIS A 121 0.13 -11.82 5.48
CA HIS A 121 0.07 -11.71 6.95
C HIS A 121 -0.02 -13.08 7.63
N SER A 122 -0.82 -13.99 7.07
CA SER A 122 -0.90 -15.36 7.57
C SER A 122 0.45 -16.08 7.53
N LEU A 123 1.17 -15.96 6.41
CA LEU A 123 2.51 -16.54 6.31
C LEU A 123 3.50 -15.88 7.28
N ASN A 124 3.46 -14.56 7.43
CA ASN A 124 4.29 -13.87 8.43
C ASN A 124 4.05 -14.42 9.84
N ASP A 125 2.77 -14.60 10.21
CA ASP A 125 2.40 -15.10 11.53
C ASP A 125 2.70 -16.60 11.70
N LEU A 126 2.49 -17.42 10.66
CA LEU A 126 2.81 -18.85 10.68
C LEU A 126 4.32 -19.09 10.77
N LEU A 127 5.08 -18.43 9.92
CA LEU A 127 6.52 -18.60 9.80
C LEU A 127 7.33 -17.79 10.83
N GLY A 128 6.71 -16.82 11.51
CA GLY A 128 7.39 -15.96 12.49
C GLY A 128 8.39 -14.98 11.86
N VAL A 129 8.07 -14.49 10.66
CA VAL A 129 8.87 -13.51 9.91
C VAL A 129 8.10 -12.20 9.72
N LYS A 130 8.78 -11.15 9.24
CA LYS A 130 8.15 -9.88 8.86
C LYS A 130 8.62 -9.52 7.45
N LEU A 131 7.82 -9.88 6.46
CA LEU A 131 8.11 -9.66 5.05
C LEU A 131 6.86 -9.18 4.34
N ASP A 132 6.94 -8.09 3.61
CA ASP A 132 5.83 -7.61 2.78
C ASP A 132 6.09 -7.99 1.32
N LEU A 133 5.30 -8.93 0.82
CA LEU A 133 5.28 -9.38 -0.57
C LEU A 133 3.94 -9.09 -1.27
N THR A 134 3.11 -8.23 -0.68
CA THR A 134 1.81 -7.89 -1.27
C THR A 134 1.94 -7.28 -2.66
N GLY A 135 3.01 -6.52 -2.90
CA GLY A 135 3.31 -5.97 -4.23
C GLY A 135 3.69 -6.98 -5.30
N ASN A 136 4.06 -8.22 -4.92
CA ASN A 136 4.41 -9.30 -5.84
C ASN A 136 3.19 -10.14 -6.25
N ILE A 137 2.04 -9.91 -5.63
CA ILE A 137 0.79 -10.62 -5.89
C ILE A 137 -0.17 -9.63 -6.57
N PRO A 138 -0.88 -10.05 -7.66
CA PRO A 138 -1.86 -9.22 -8.33
C PRO A 138 -2.90 -8.64 -7.37
N GLU A 139 -3.39 -7.44 -7.69
CA GLU A 139 -4.43 -6.79 -6.87
C GLU A 139 -5.73 -7.60 -6.87
N ASP A 140 -6.36 -7.67 -5.70
CA ASP A 140 -7.68 -8.25 -5.54
C ASP A 140 -8.71 -7.26 -6.11
N ARG A 141 -9.23 -7.54 -7.32
CA ARG A 141 -10.24 -6.71 -7.97
C ARG A 141 -11.58 -7.43 -7.90
N GLY A 142 -12.45 -6.94 -7.03
CA GLY A 142 -13.81 -7.47 -6.84
C GLY A 142 -14.89 -6.65 -7.53
N THR A 143 -16.13 -7.07 -7.34
CA THR A 143 -17.34 -6.38 -7.81
C THR A 143 -17.79 -5.27 -6.87
N HIS A 144 -17.18 -5.18 -5.69
CA HIS A 144 -17.41 -4.14 -4.69
C HIS A 144 -16.08 -3.62 -4.08
N ASP A 145 -16.22 -2.72 -3.11
CA ASP A 145 -15.10 -1.91 -2.60
C ASP A 145 -14.04 -2.72 -1.84
N PHE A 146 -14.30 -4.00 -1.47
CA PHE A 146 -13.45 -4.77 -0.55
C PHE A 146 -12.80 -6.01 -1.18
N ASP A 147 -11.56 -6.31 -0.80
CA ASP A 147 -10.77 -7.48 -1.23
C ASP A 147 -11.34 -8.82 -0.73
N SER A 148 -12.18 -8.75 0.30
CA SER A 148 -12.89 -9.91 0.84
C SER A 148 -14.02 -10.41 -0.08
N ASP A 149 -14.25 -9.77 -1.23
CA ASP A 149 -15.32 -10.12 -2.16
C ASP A 149 -15.29 -11.60 -2.55
N ARG A 150 -16.35 -12.34 -2.17
CA ARG A 150 -16.51 -13.78 -2.43
C ARG A 150 -16.66 -14.13 -3.91
N LYS A 151 -16.87 -13.13 -4.78
CA LYS A 151 -16.96 -13.31 -6.24
C LYS A 151 -15.60 -13.31 -6.94
N ILE A 152 -14.53 -12.95 -6.23
CA ILE A 152 -13.18 -12.94 -6.82
C ILE A 152 -12.71 -14.38 -7.00
N LEU A 153 -12.46 -14.75 -8.26
CA LEU A 153 -11.96 -16.07 -8.62
C LEU A 153 -10.42 -16.14 -8.45
N LEU A 154 -9.94 -17.34 -8.16
CA LEU A 154 -8.51 -17.64 -8.16
C LEU A 154 -8.03 -17.87 -9.58
N THR A 155 -7.31 -16.92 -10.17
CA THR A 155 -6.74 -17.06 -11.51
C THR A 155 -5.40 -17.81 -11.48
N LYS A 156 -4.97 -18.30 -12.66
CA LYS A 156 -3.66 -18.97 -12.81
C LYS A 156 -2.49 -18.05 -12.42
N GLU A 157 -2.56 -16.77 -12.77
CA GLU A 157 -1.54 -15.78 -12.45
C GLU A 157 -1.47 -15.54 -10.94
N MET A 158 -2.62 -15.44 -10.27
CA MET A 158 -2.68 -15.31 -8.82
C MET A 158 -2.10 -16.54 -8.12
N LEU A 159 -2.48 -17.73 -8.57
CA LEU A 159 -1.96 -18.98 -8.00
C LEU A 159 -0.45 -19.09 -8.15
N SER A 160 0.09 -18.76 -9.33
CA SER A 160 1.54 -18.71 -9.57
C SER A 160 2.24 -17.70 -8.65
N SER A 161 1.63 -16.54 -8.45
CA SER A 161 2.18 -15.50 -7.57
C SER A 161 2.15 -15.92 -6.10
N TYR A 162 1.09 -16.59 -5.64
CA TYR A 162 1.04 -17.16 -4.29
C TYR A 162 2.12 -18.22 -4.08
N PHE A 163 2.36 -19.10 -5.04
CA PHE A 163 3.41 -20.12 -4.95
C PHE A 163 4.82 -19.47 -4.91
N SER A 164 5.04 -18.46 -5.73
CA SER A 164 6.31 -17.71 -5.72
C SER A 164 6.52 -16.96 -4.40
N ALA A 165 5.49 -16.32 -3.88
CA ALA A 165 5.56 -15.65 -2.58
C ALA A 165 5.78 -16.65 -1.43
N ALA A 166 5.15 -17.82 -1.49
CA ALA A 166 5.37 -18.90 -0.52
C ALA A 166 6.83 -19.36 -0.52
N ASP A 167 7.42 -19.61 -1.71
CA ASP A 167 8.82 -20.00 -1.84
C ASP A 167 9.74 -18.92 -1.24
N GLU A 168 9.49 -17.67 -1.57
CA GLU A 168 10.31 -16.57 -1.09
C GLU A 168 10.24 -16.42 0.43
N MET A 169 9.05 -16.51 1.03
CA MET A 169 8.88 -16.42 2.49
C MET A 169 9.45 -17.63 3.22
N LEU A 170 9.31 -18.83 2.67
CA LEU A 170 9.90 -20.04 3.23
C LEU A 170 11.44 -20.01 3.15
N GLU A 171 12.00 -19.54 2.03
CA GLU A 171 13.46 -19.39 1.90
C GLU A 171 13.98 -18.34 2.89
N PHE A 172 13.25 -17.24 3.08
CA PHE A 172 13.62 -16.22 4.06
C PHE A 172 13.53 -16.74 5.50
N ALA A 173 12.50 -17.52 5.83
CA ALA A 173 12.31 -18.10 7.15
C ALA A 173 13.29 -19.23 7.47
N LEU A 174 13.54 -20.07 6.49
CA LEU A 174 14.33 -21.31 6.58
C LEU A 174 15.35 -21.35 5.43
N PRO A 175 16.38 -20.51 5.44
CA PRO A 175 17.34 -20.44 4.34
C PRO A 175 18.13 -21.73 4.19
N GLU A 176 18.14 -22.29 2.98
CA GLU A 176 18.76 -23.56 2.65
C GLU A 176 20.27 -23.59 2.92
N LYS A 177 20.94 -22.47 2.63
CA LYS A 177 22.39 -22.29 2.84
C LYS A 177 22.74 -21.75 4.24
N GLY A 178 21.77 -21.76 5.17
CA GLY A 178 21.92 -21.12 6.48
C GLY A 178 21.84 -19.59 6.45
N PHE A 179 21.93 -18.98 7.62
CA PHE A 179 21.82 -17.54 7.78
C PHE A 179 23.13 -16.82 7.41
N PRO A 180 23.08 -15.80 6.54
CA PRO A 180 24.25 -15.03 6.18
C PRO A 180 24.80 -14.27 7.39
N GLN A 181 26.12 -14.10 7.43
CA GLN A 181 26.77 -13.32 8.48
C GLN A 181 26.39 -11.84 8.38
N GLU A 182 26.28 -11.22 9.54
CA GLU A 182 26.05 -9.79 9.66
C GLU A 182 27.29 -8.99 9.23
N ARG A 183 27.08 -7.93 8.47
CA ARG A 183 28.09 -7.01 8.01
C ARG A 183 27.81 -5.59 8.48
N ILE A 184 28.85 -4.78 8.61
CA ILE A 184 28.78 -3.38 9.00
C ILE A 184 29.49 -2.54 7.94
N TRP A 185 28.76 -1.58 7.38
CA TRP A 185 29.29 -0.55 6.49
C TRP A 185 29.23 0.79 7.22
N VAL A 186 30.24 1.60 7.08
CA VAL A 186 30.29 2.95 7.65
C VAL A 186 30.84 3.89 6.61
N THR A 187 30.18 5.04 6.43
CA THR A 187 30.69 6.10 5.57
C THR A 187 30.36 7.47 6.15
N ASN A 188 31.29 8.39 5.98
CA ASN A 188 31.22 9.79 6.37
C ASN A 188 31.51 10.71 5.17
N LYS A 189 31.60 10.20 3.95
CA LYS A 189 31.96 10.95 2.76
C LYS A 189 30.92 10.74 1.67
N ILE A 190 30.56 11.83 0.99
CA ILE A 190 29.90 11.77 -0.30
C ILE A 190 30.98 11.37 -1.29
N LYS A 191 30.86 10.21 -1.94
CA LYS A 191 31.58 9.94 -3.17
C LYS A 191 30.65 10.29 -4.33
N ASP A 192 31.02 11.34 -5.07
CA ASP A 192 30.57 11.64 -6.42
C ASP A 192 29.07 11.62 -6.69
N SER A 193 28.26 12.30 -5.86
CA SER A 193 27.01 12.85 -6.35
C SER A 193 27.31 14.01 -7.27
N HIS A 194 26.82 14.01 -8.49
CA HIS A 194 26.94 15.04 -9.52
C HIS A 194 27.56 16.38 -9.09
N ASP A 195 28.77 16.69 -9.52
CA ASP A 195 29.46 17.98 -9.27
C ASP A 195 28.67 19.22 -9.69
N THR A 196 27.62 19.07 -10.47
CA THR A 196 26.77 20.19 -10.91
C THR A 196 25.96 20.81 -9.77
N TYR A 197 25.82 20.12 -8.65
CA TYR A 197 24.96 20.57 -7.53
C TYR A 197 25.69 20.76 -6.19
N ASN A 198 27.03 20.75 -6.21
CA ASN A 198 27.92 20.91 -5.04
C ASN A 198 27.77 22.23 -4.24
N ILE A 199 26.98 23.19 -4.73
CA ILE A 199 26.74 24.44 -3.99
C ILE A 199 25.88 24.25 -2.75
N TYR A 200 25.15 23.13 -2.62
CA TYR A 200 24.19 22.91 -1.55
C TYR A 200 24.53 21.74 -0.62
N THR A 201 25.34 20.80 -1.09
CA THR A 201 25.82 19.65 -0.32
C THR A 201 27.34 19.66 -0.36
N ARG A 202 27.99 19.71 0.80
CA ARG A 202 29.45 19.84 0.88
C ARG A 202 30.03 19.03 2.03
N ASN A 203 31.30 18.68 1.92
CA ASN A 203 32.06 18.20 3.05
C ASN A 203 32.14 19.30 4.12
N TYR A 204 31.82 18.94 5.36
CA TYR A 204 31.84 19.86 6.49
C TYR A 204 32.30 19.08 7.73
N GLN A 205 33.38 19.57 8.39
CA GLN A 205 34.02 18.85 9.48
C GLN A 205 34.35 17.39 9.05
N GLU A 206 33.95 16.41 9.85
CA GLU A 206 34.13 14.98 9.58
C GLU A 206 33.01 14.35 8.74
N GLY A 207 32.03 15.12 8.32
CA GLY A 207 30.81 14.63 7.65
C GLY A 207 30.36 15.54 6.51
N ILE A 208 29.07 15.62 6.34
CA ILE A 208 28.40 16.26 5.21
C ILE A 208 27.41 17.29 5.72
N LEU A 209 27.39 18.50 5.12
CA LEU A 209 26.39 19.50 5.36
C LEU A 209 25.47 19.65 4.16
N PHE A 210 24.18 19.43 4.37
CA PHE A 210 23.10 19.82 3.49
C PHE A 210 22.69 21.24 3.84
N SER A 211 23.20 22.21 3.12
CA SER A 211 22.99 23.63 3.40
C SER A 211 21.80 24.25 2.71
N TRP A 212 21.16 23.51 1.82
CA TRP A 212 19.90 23.88 1.19
C TRP A 212 18.93 22.73 1.22
N THR A 213 17.76 23.01 1.78
CA THR A 213 16.66 22.08 1.84
C THR A 213 15.54 22.69 1.01
N ARG A 214 15.18 22.07 -0.08
CA ARG A 214 14.16 22.61 -0.95
C ARG A 214 12.80 22.07 -0.57
N ALA A 215 11.88 22.97 -0.25
CA ALA A 215 10.51 22.59 0.05
C ALA A 215 9.79 21.92 -1.14
N ASN A 216 10.18 22.27 -2.37
CA ASN A 216 9.24 22.08 -3.48
C ASN A 216 9.90 21.95 -4.84
N ASN A 217 10.61 20.98 -5.22
CA ASN A 217 10.74 20.64 -6.65
C ASN A 217 11.51 19.35 -6.90
N GLY A 218 11.10 18.61 -7.90
CA GLY A 218 11.54 17.31 -8.35
C GLY A 218 13.00 17.09 -8.74
N ASN A 219 13.93 17.99 -8.39
CA ASN A 219 15.36 17.74 -8.45
C ASN A 219 15.86 17.48 -7.04
N ASN A 220 15.66 16.27 -6.59
CA ASN A 220 16.06 15.81 -5.28
C ASN A 220 17.57 15.68 -5.21
N TYR A 221 18.22 16.51 -4.38
CA TYR A 221 19.62 16.34 -4.02
C TYR A 221 19.74 15.21 -3.04
N SER A 222 19.77 14.00 -3.55
CA SER A 222 19.91 12.80 -2.75
C SER A 222 21.37 12.48 -2.55
N PHE A 223 21.67 12.03 -1.37
CA PHE A 223 23.00 11.54 -1.02
C PHE A 223 23.06 10.03 -1.29
N PHE A 224 23.98 9.61 -2.14
CA PHE A 224 24.11 8.22 -2.54
C PHE A 224 25.29 7.55 -1.86
N TYR A 225 25.06 6.34 -1.41
CA TYR A 225 26.07 5.45 -0.89
C TYR A 225 26.56 4.53 -2.00
N ASP A 226 27.50 4.97 -2.82
CA ASP A 226 28.03 4.20 -3.94
C ASP A 226 28.70 2.88 -3.55
N ASN A 227 29.09 2.73 -2.27
CA ASN A 227 29.80 1.56 -1.77
C ASN A 227 28.91 0.58 -0.99
N PHE A 228 27.61 0.82 -0.92
CA PHE A 228 26.68 -0.07 -0.25
C PHE A 228 25.83 -0.83 -1.27
N ASP A 229 25.94 -2.14 -1.27
CA ASP A 229 25.08 -3.06 -2.00
C ASP A 229 24.68 -4.17 -1.04
N PRO A 230 23.41 -4.32 -0.67
CA PRO A 230 22.96 -5.42 0.16
C PRO A 230 23.32 -6.75 -0.49
N PRO A 231 24.17 -7.60 0.14
CA PRO A 231 24.61 -8.85 -0.47
C PRO A 231 23.48 -9.87 -0.60
N VAL A 232 22.47 -9.77 0.24
CA VAL A 232 21.25 -10.57 0.23
C VAL A 232 20.07 -9.72 0.64
N LYS A 233 18.87 -10.11 0.22
CA LYS A 233 17.64 -9.49 0.74
C LYS A 233 17.49 -9.77 2.24
N GLY A 234 17.06 -8.78 3.00
CA GLY A 234 16.91 -8.94 4.44
C GLY A 234 16.69 -7.63 5.18
N TRP A 235 16.55 -7.74 6.48
CA TRP A 235 16.46 -6.57 7.36
C TRP A 235 17.86 -5.99 7.60
N TYR A 236 17.94 -4.68 7.52
CA TYR A 236 19.14 -3.89 7.82
C TYR A 236 18.79 -2.80 8.82
N GLU A 237 19.76 -2.47 9.67
CA GLU A 237 19.71 -1.34 10.59
C GLU A 237 20.58 -0.22 10.02
N LEU A 238 19.96 0.95 9.83
CA LEU A 238 20.61 2.14 9.35
C LEU A 238 20.70 3.13 10.51
N THR A 239 21.90 3.47 10.95
CA THR A 239 22.15 4.45 12.01
C THR A 239 22.73 5.72 11.39
N LEU A 240 22.01 6.80 11.47
CA LEU A 240 22.40 8.12 10.98
C LEU A 240 22.82 8.98 12.17
N ASP A 241 24.09 9.38 12.24
CA ASP A 241 24.57 10.33 13.22
C ASP A 241 24.45 11.75 12.64
N ALA A 242 23.51 12.54 13.17
CA ALA A 242 23.16 13.81 12.55
C ALA A 242 22.76 14.87 13.58
N ARG A 243 22.79 16.15 13.15
CA ARG A 243 22.33 17.30 13.93
C ARG A 243 21.79 18.41 13.04
N LYS A 244 21.01 19.29 13.62
CA LYS A 244 20.60 20.56 13.03
C LYS A 244 21.69 21.59 13.23
N LEU A 245 22.03 22.36 12.17
CA LEU A 245 22.88 23.54 12.23
C LEU A 245 22.05 24.79 11.93
N GLY A 246 22.22 25.83 12.74
CA GLY A 246 21.52 27.12 12.62
C GLY A 246 20.52 27.39 13.74
N ASN A 247 20.13 28.67 13.89
CA ASN A 247 19.19 29.17 14.91
C ASN A 247 17.79 29.31 14.28
N PHE A 248 17.05 28.24 14.18
CA PHE A 248 15.63 28.22 13.79
C PHE A 248 14.91 27.19 14.66
N GLU A 249 13.68 27.47 15.02
CA GLU A 249 12.91 26.66 15.97
C GLU A 249 12.51 25.32 15.37
N GLU A 250 12.10 25.32 14.10
CA GLU A 250 11.58 24.14 13.42
C GLU A 250 12.64 23.04 13.25
N ASP A 251 12.18 21.80 13.26
CA ASP A 251 13.02 20.64 12.97
C ASP A 251 13.30 20.51 11.47
N ILE A 252 14.47 19.98 11.15
CA ILE A 252 14.79 19.53 9.80
C ILE A 252 14.39 18.07 9.68
N SER A 253 13.61 17.73 8.65
CA SER A 253 13.27 16.34 8.33
C SER A 253 14.31 15.74 7.39
N VAL A 254 14.85 14.59 7.76
CA VAL A 254 15.69 13.78 6.88
C VAL A 254 14.87 12.57 6.45
N LEU A 255 14.51 12.53 5.17
CA LEU A 255 13.83 11.41 4.55
C LEU A 255 14.89 10.40 4.12
N VAL A 256 14.73 9.15 4.50
CA VAL A 256 15.63 8.05 4.13
C VAL A 256 14.91 7.15 3.14
N PHE A 257 15.53 6.95 1.98
CA PHE A 257 14.95 6.16 0.88
C PHE A 257 15.82 4.97 0.55
N SER A 258 15.20 3.92 -0.02
CA SER A 258 15.89 2.88 -0.77
C SER A 258 15.37 2.80 -2.19
N GLY A 259 16.20 2.35 -3.12
CA GLY A 259 15.81 2.14 -4.51
C GLY A 259 16.98 1.87 -5.43
N LYS A 260 16.67 1.47 -6.65
CA LYS A 260 17.67 1.32 -7.71
C LYS A 260 17.86 2.66 -8.39
N TYR A 261 19.09 3.07 -8.55
CA TYR A 261 19.44 4.32 -9.21
C TYR A 261 19.80 4.12 -10.67
N TYR A 262 19.10 4.85 -11.54
CA TYR A 262 19.42 4.93 -12.96
C TYR A 262 19.91 6.34 -13.27
N PHE A 263 21.17 6.50 -13.59
CA PHE A 263 21.77 7.81 -13.91
C PHE A 263 21.38 8.37 -15.29
N ALA A 264 20.77 7.60 -16.16
CA ALA A 264 20.46 8.02 -17.52
C ALA A 264 19.15 8.83 -17.64
N ASP A 265 18.28 8.73 -16.66
CA ASP A 265 17.06 9.53 -16.58
C ASP A 265 17.17 10.46 -15.37
N ASP A 266 16.96 11.75 -15.57
CA ASP A 266 16.82 12.76 -14.51
C ASP A 266 15.62 12.48 -13.57
N ARG A 267 15.00 11.30 -13.70
CA ARG A 267 13.90 10.83 -12.88
C ARG A 267 14.38 9.67 -12.01
N PRO A 268 14.39 9.83 -10.70
CA PRO A 268 14.58 8.68 -9.82
C PRO A 268 13.51 7.65 -10.15
N GLN A 269 13.91 6.40 -10.43
CA GLN A 269 13.00 5.25 -10.40
C GLN A 269 12.33 5.21 -9.02
N PRO A 270 11.14 4.61 -8.87
CA PRO A 270 10.37 4.74 -7.65
C PRO A 270 11.23 4.39 -6.44
N GLN A 271 11.58 5.44 -5.68
CA GLN A 271 12.26 5.29 -4.41
C GLN A 271 11.22 4.95 -3.36
N ARG A 272 11.53 3.98 -2.53
CA ARG A 272 10.72 3.65 -1.38
C ARG A 272 11.20 4.45 -0.18
N LEU A 273 10.35 5.30 0.38
CA LEU A 273 10.61 5.97 1.65
C LEU A 273 10.66 4.92 2.77
N LEU A 274 11.79 4.86 3.45
CA LEU A 274 12.03 3.94 4.57
C LEU A 274 11.55 4.53 5.89
N ASP A 275 11.93 5.78 6.14
CA ASP A 275 11.56 6.50 7.36
C ASP A 275 11.84 8.01 7.24
N VAL A 276 11.34 8.77 8.21
CA VAL A 276 11.58 10.21 8.34
C VAL A 276 12.17 10.52 9.71
N ILE A 277 13.40 11.02 9.72
CA ILE A 277 14.14 11.42 10.93
C ILE A 277 13.93 12.91 11.18
N SER A 278 13.61 13.29 12.41
CA SER A 278 13.49 14.69 12.83
C SER A 278 14.78 15.15 13.52
N LEU A 279 15.47 16.14 12.96
CA LEU A 279 16.65 16.75 13.55
C LEU A 279 16.25 17.98 14.37
N SER A 280 16.13 17.80 15.68
CA SER A 280 15.75 18.84 16.64
C SER A 280 16.95 19.41 17.40
N ASN A 281 18.06 18.68 17.46
CA ASN A 281 19.19 19.01 18.33
C ASN A 281 20.34 19.68 17.57
N LYS A 282 21.04 20.58 18.28
CA LYS A 282 22.30 21.16 17.83
C LYS A 282 23.50 20.21 18.03
N GLU A 283 23.35 19.18 18.87
CA GLU A 283 24.34 18.13 19.09
C GLU A 283 24.06 16.94 18.19
N VAL A 284 25.14 16.25 17.81
CA VAL A 284 25.03 15.02 17.00
C VAL A 284 24.36 13.93 17.83
N LYS A 285 23.25 13.40 17.30
CA LYS A 285 22.53 12.25 17.86
C LYS A 285 22.44 11.15 16.82
N SER A 286 22.48 9.91 17.32
CA SER A 286 22.29 8.71 16.51
C SER A 286 20.78 8.44 16.34
N HIS A 287 20.35 8.35 15.09
CA HIS A 287 19.00 7.97 14.71
C HIS A 287 19.04 6.64 13.98
N THR A 288 18.36 5.66 14.54
CA THR A 288 18.39 4.28 14.02
C THR A 288 17.03 3.91 13.46
N ILE A 289 17.03 3.43 12.22
CA ILE A 289 15.85 2.88 11.54
C ILE A 289 16.12 1.46 11.07
N ARG A 290 15.08 0.67 10.90
CA ARG A 290 15.16 -0.67 10.33
C ARG A 290 14.45 -0.70 9.00
N ALA A 291 15.12 -1.25 7.99
CA ALA A 291 14.60 -1.33 6.64
C ALA A 291 14.84 -2.71 6.03
N PHE A 292 13.88 -3.20 5.27
CA PHE A 292 14.07 -4.38 4.43
C PHE A 292 14.65 -3.94 3.10
N LEU A 293 15.84 -4.44 2.75
CA LEU A 293 16.58 -4.08 1.54
C LEU A 293 16.77 -5.28 0.64
N HIS A 294 16.82 -5.04 -0.66
CA HIS A 294 17.07 -6.05 -1.69
C HIS A 294 18.44 -5.85 -2.33
N PRO A 295 19.08 -6.91 -2.85
CA PRO A 295 20.28 -6.78 -3.65
C PRO A 295 20.08 -5.78 -4.81
N GLY A 296 21.06 -4.90 -4.99
CA GLY A 296 21.00 -3.82 -5.98
C GLY A 296 20.26 -2.57 -5.53
N GLU A 297 19.62 -2.53 -4.35
CA GLU A 297 19.11 -1.29 -3.78
C GLU A 297 20.23 -0.49 -3.11
N ASN A 298 20.15 0.81 -3.21
CA ASN A 298 21.01 1.74 -2.50
C ASN A 298 20.19 2.56 -1.52
N VAL A 299 20.83 3.18 -0.53
CA VAL A 299 20.21 4.06 0.45
C VAL A 299 20.56 5.49 0.11
N SER A 300 19.54 6.35 0.08
CA SER A 300 19.69 7.79 -0.11
C SER A 300 19.01 8.57 0.99
N VAL A 301 19.47 9.79 1.24
CA VAL A 301 18.87 10.71 2.19
C VAL A 301 18.51 12.01 1.50
N HIS A 302 17.37 12.58 1.89
CA HIS A 302 16.89 13.86 1.42
C HIS A 302 16.50 14.72 2.62
N CYS A 303 16.94 15.96 2.65
CA CYS A 303 16.64 16.85 3.77
C CYS A 303 15.54 17.83 3.38
N TYR A 304 14.54 17.99 4.25
CA TYR A 304 13.43 18.90 4.09
C TYR A 304 13.37 19.91 5.24
N SER A 305 13.20 21.18 4.91
CA SER A 305 12.85 22.25 5.83
C SER A 305 11.99 23.30 5.10
N LYS A 306 11.14 24.00 5.85
CA LYS A 306 10.41 25.18 5.36
C LYS A 306 11.39 26.30 4.95
N HIS A 307 12.54 26.36 5.61
CA HIS A 307 13.55 27.40 5.39
C HIS A 307 14.51 27.00 4.26
N THR A 308 14.86 27.96 3.43
CA THR A 308 15.88 27.80 2.39
C THR A 308 17.21 28.32 2.90
N PHE A 309 18.19 27.45 3.05
CA PHE A 309 19.53 27.80 3.51
C PHE A 309 20.45 28.08 2.31
N ARG A 310 20.82 29.33 2.10
CA ARG A 310 21.74 29.71 1.01
C ARG A 310 23.17 29.78 1.53
N LYS A 311 24.14 29.38 0.71
CA LYS A 311 25.58 29.38 0.99
C LYS A 311 26.13 30.69 1.57
N LYS A 312 25.52 31.84 1.24
CA LYS A 312 25.93 33.18 1.69
C LYS A 312 25.54 33.54 3.14
N LYS A 313 24.73 32.70 3.82
CA LYS A 313 24.23 32.99 5.20
C LYS A 313 24.88 32.15 6.32
N GLY A 314 26.05 31.57 6.07
CA GLY A 314 26.77 30.76 7.03
C GLY A 314 26.41 29.26 6.98
N ASP A 315 26.92 28.48 7.94
CA ASP A 315 26.75 27.04 8.02
C ASP A 315 25.40 26.70 8.67
N GLN A 316 24.35 26.60 7.86
CA GLN A 316 23.01 26.26 8.31
C GLN A 316 22.50 25.05 7.50
N GLY A 317 21.73 24.17 8.14
CA GLY A 317 21.12 23.01 7.46
C GLY A 317 21.22 21.73 8.28
N ALA A 318 21.16 20.59 7.60
CA ALA A 318 21.34 19.28 8.20
C ALA A 318 22.80 18.82 8.09
N TYR A 319 23.46 18.61 9.22
CA TYR A 319 24.78 18.02 9.27
C TYR A 319 24.67 16.53 9.56
N ILE A 320 25.20 15.70 8.68
CA ILE A 320 25.30 14.25 8.82
C ILE A 320 26.77 13.89 9.02
N LYS A 321 27.11 13.41 10.23
CA LYS A 321 28.47 13.01 10.58
C LYS A 321 28.81 11.69 9.88
N GLN A 322 27.95 10.70 9.99
CA GLN A 322 28.13 9.38 9.33
C GLN A 322 26.81 8.66 9.17
N LEU A 323 26.77 7.73 8.23
CA LEU A 323 25.79 6.66 8.16
C LEU A 323 26.49 5.31 8.38
N LYS A 324 25.91 4.51 9.27
CA LYS A 324 26.30 3.13 9.52
C LYS A 324 25.15 2.23 9.11
N ILE A 325 25.44 1.21 8.32
CA ILE A 325 24.48 0.17 7.93
C ILE A 325 24.98 -1.15 8.48
N ARG A 326 24.10 -1.88 9.15
CA ARG A 326 24.36 -3.18 9.75
C ARG A 326 23.34 -4.19 9.27
N GLY A 327 23.78 -5.34 8.75
CA GLY A 327 22.89 -6.41 8.31
C GLY A 327 23.57 -7.40 7.35
N PRO A 328 22.85 -8.37 6.81
CA PRO A 328 21.45 -8.65 7.11
C PRO A 328 21.24 -9.08 8.56
N LEU A 329 20.21 -8.52 9.18
CA LEU A 329 19.89 -8.81 10.57
C LEU A 329 19.15 -10.14 10.68
N VAL A 330 19.39 -10.86 11.75
CA VAL A 330 18.55 -11.95 12.21
C VAL A 330 18.08 -11.58 13.61
N ASP A 331 16.77 -11.37 13.76
CA ASP A 331 16.18 -11.02 15.04
C ASP A 331 16.33 -12.18 16.02
N ASN A 332 17.11 -11.94 17.06
CA ASN A 332 17.44 -12.92 18.08
C ASN A 332 18.20 -14.14 17.50
N TRP A 333 19.31 -14.45 18.08
CA TRP A 333 20.02 -15.69 17.80
C TRP A 333 20.01 -16.54 19.08
N PRO A 334 19.36 -17.69 19.05
CA PRO A 334 18.71 -18.44 17.94
C PRO A 334 17.46 -17.76 17.39
N PRO A 335 17.16 -17.90 16.07
CA PRO A 335 16.00 -17.29 15.46
C PRO A 335 14.69 -17.81 16.08
N LYS A 336 13.83 -16.89 16.51
CA LYS A 336 12.54 -17.24 17.16
C LYS A 336 11.63 -18.07 16.25
N ASN A 337 11.69 -17.84 14.94
CA ASN A 337 10.89 -18.60 13.97
C ASN A 337 11.27 -20.09 13.95
N TYR A 338 12.58 -20.44 14.06
CA TYR A 338 13.00 -21.85 14.21
C TYR A 338 12.45 -22.46 15.48
N GLN A 339 12.56 -21.76 16.61
CA GLN A 339 12.01 -22.25 17.90
C GLN A 339 10.51 -22.48 17.83
N LYS A 340 9.80 -21.66 17.07
CA LYS A 340 8.34 -21.77 16.86
C LYS A 340 7.98 -22.92 15.92
N LEU A 341 8.68 -23.06 14.80
CA LEU A 341 8.37 -24.06 13.76
C LEU A 341 8.78 -25.46 14.18
N PHE A 342 9.89 -25.59 14.90
CA PHE A 342 10.44 -26.86 15.36
C PHE A 342 10.32 -27.05 16.87
N LYS A 343 9.23 -26.55 17.46
CA LYS A 343 8.98 -26.61 18.92
C LYS A 343 9.04 -28.05 19.44
N GLY A 344 9.90 -28.24 20.46
CA GLY A 344 10.10 -29.54 21.10
C GLY A 344 11.06 -30.48 20.34
N LEU A 345 11.88 -29.93 19.44
CA LEU A 345 13.04 -30.61 18.87
C LEU A 345 14.34 -29.94 19.34
N ASP A 346 15.36 -30.75 19.56
CA ASP A 346 16.68 -30.26 19.92
C ASP A 346 17.41 -29.70 18.71
N MET A 347 17.98 -28.50 18.86
CA MET A 347 18.64 -27.75 17.79
C MET A 347 20.01 -27.28 18.24
N ASN A 348 20.98 -27.37 17.34
CA ASN A 348 22.32 -26.83 17.55
C ASN A 348 22.46 -25.49 16.78
N PHE A 349 22.80 -24.43 17.50
CA PHE A 349 22.99 -23.09 17.00
C PHE A 349 24.43 -22.65 17.12
N PRO A 350 25.23 -22.69 16.03
CA PRO A 350 26.59 -22.22 16.07
C PRO A 350 26.68 -20.72 16.38
N PRO A 351 27.74 -20.22 17.00
CA PRO A 351 27.88 -18.80 17.31
C PRO A 351 27.95 -17.96 16.03
N ARG A 352 27.23 -16.82 16.03
CA ARG A 352 27.21 -15.86 14.92
C ARG A 352 28.27 -14.78 15.15
N LYS A 353 29.11 -14.49 14.15
CA LYS A 353 30.13 -13.44 14.20
C LYS A 353 29.76 -12.30 13.26
N SER A 354 29.90 -11.03 13.71
CA SER A 354 29.82 -9.85 12.86
C SER A 354 31.18 -9.55 12.21
N ILE A 355 31.18 -9.26 10.92
CA ILE A 355 32.40 -8.92 10.19
C ILE A 355 32.35 -7.47 9.74
N LYS A 356 33.36 -6.66 10.08
CA LYS A 356 33.58 -5.37 9.44
C LYS A 356 34.01 -5.63 7.99
N THR A 357 33.21 -5.18 7.04
CA THR A 357 33.59 -5.28 5.63
C THR A 357 34.16 -3.94 5.15
N SER A 358 35.44 -3.97 4.80
CA SER A 358 36.00 -3.06 3.80
C SER A 358 36.05 -3.86 2.49
N ILE A 359 35.38 -3.39 1.44
CA ILE A 359 35.62 -3.88 0.09
C ILE A 359 36.99 -3.35 -0.30
N LEU A 360 38.02 -4.16 -0.11
CA LEU A 360 39.34 -3.82 -0.54
C LEU A 360 39.43 -3.96 -2.07
N GLN A 361 39.07 -2.90 -2.76
CA GLN A 361 39.47 -2.72 -4.15
C GLN A 361 40.88 -2.22 -4.18
N THR A 362 41.76 -3.01 -4.69
CA THR A 362 43.11 -2.56 -4.98
C THR A 362 43.14 -1.96 -6.37
N LYS A 363 43.45 -0.68 -6.47
CA LYS A 363 43.59 -0.02 -7.78
C LYS A 363 44.72 -0.71 -8.57
N LEU A 364 44.48 -0.98 -9.86
CA LEU A 364 45.51 -1.57 -10.75
C LEU A 364 46.81 -0.78 -10.70
N LYS A 365 46.74 0.58 -10.63
CA LYS A 365 47.91 1.44 -10.43
C LYS A 365 48.69 1.12 -9.14
N ALA A 366 48.01 0.76 -8.05
CA ALA A 366 48.69 0.45 -6.77
C ALA A 366 49.50 -0.84 -6.81
N ILE A 367 49.23 -1.72 -7.78
CA ILE A 367 50.04 -2.92 -8.03
C ILE A 367 51.02 -2.75 -9.22
N GLY A 368 51.28 -1.51 -9.65
CA GLY A 368 52.16 -1.21 -10.76
C GLY A 368 51.57 -1.58 -12.15
N GLY A 369 50.27 -1.81 -12.22
CA GLY A 369 49.62 -2.25 -13.43
C GLY A 369 49.23 -1.08 -14.38
N SER A 370 48.91 -1.42 -15.61
CA SER A 370 48.52 -0.48 -16.66
C SER A 370 47.42 -1.06 -17.58
N LEU A 371 46.76 -0.21 -18.32
CA LEU A 371 45.70 -0.56 -19.28
C LEU A 371 46.21 -0.37 -20.71
N SER A 372 45.73 -1.21 -21.61
CA SER A 372 45.75 -0.97 -23.07
C SER A 372 44.36 -1.28 -23.64
N VAL A 373 44.01 -0.65 -24.76
CA VAL A 373 42.68 -0.74 -25.36
C VAL A 373 42.74 -0.98 -26.84
N SER A 374 41.71 -1.55 -27.43
CA SER A 374 41.61 -1.81 -28.87
C SER A 374 41.63 -0.53 -29.74
N SER A 375 40.99 0.51 -29.27
CA SER A 375 40.94 1.85 -29.89
C SER A 375 40.42 2.85 -28.84
N TYR A 376 40.50 4.14 -29.08
CA TYR A 376 39.88 5.15 -28.20
C TYR A 376 39.48 6.39 -29.02
N GLN A 377 38.44 7.07 -28.53
CA GLN A 377 38.04 8.39 -29.00
C GLN A 377 38.88 9.45 -28.30
N VAL A 378 39.32 10.46 -29.05
CA VAL A 378 40.08 11.62 -28.49
C VAL A 378 39.27 12.28 -27.40
N GLY A 379 39.88 12.49 -26.23
CA GLY A 379 39.24 12.98 -25.02
C GLY A 379 38.58 11.89 -24.13
N MET A 380 38.51 10.64 -24.62
CA MET A 380 37.96 9.49 -23.94
C MET A 380 38.92 8.30 -23.90
N GLU A 381 40.16 8.58 -23.48
CA GLU A 381 41.27 7.65 -23.44
C GLU A 381 41.14 6.65 -22.30
N LYS A 382 41.95 5.58 -22.31
CA LYS A 382 41.98 4.50 -21.31
C LYS A 382 42.21 4.99 -19.87
N GLU A 383 42.96 6.06 -19.70
CA GLU A 383 43.25 6.68 -18.41
C GLU A 383 41.99 7.17 -17.68
N LYS A 384 40.94 7.48 -18.41
CA LYS A 384 39.65 7.88 -17.88
C LYS A 384 38.95 6.79 -17.08
N MET A 385 39.28 5.51 -17.33
CA MET A 385 38.74 4.40 -16.51
C MET A 385 39.39 4.34 -15.11
N GLN A 386 40.48 5.07 -14.85
CA GLN A 386 41.27 4.98 -13.61
C GLN A 386 41.54 6.34 -12.95
N ASP A 387 40.91 7.42 -13.42
CA ASP A 387 41.11 8.78 -12.89
C ASP A 387 40.27 9.07 -11.62
N GLY A 388 39.44 8.14 -11.20
CA GLY A 388 38.61 8.26 -10.00
C GLY A 388 37.29 9.02 -10.23
N SER A 389 37.00 9.50 -11.42
CA SER A 389 35.78 10.21 -11.77
C SER A 389 34.75 9.29 -12.44
N ASN A 390 33.48 9.30 -12.00
CA ASN A 390 32.38 8.55 -12.64
C ASN A 390 31.85 9.26 -13.90
N ARG A 391 32.36 10.46 -14.23
CA ARG A 391 31.95 11.27 -15.38
C ARG A 391 32.86 11.07 -16.59
N THR A 392 34.02 10.58 -16.36
CA THR A 392 35.00 10.25 -17.39
C THR A 392 34.92 8.76 -17.71
N PHE A 393 35.16 8.40 -18.93
CA PHE A 393 35.05 7.03 -19.43
C PHE A 393 35.95 6.80 -20.63
N TRP A 394 36.29 5.57 -20.86
CA TRP A 394 36.83 5.13 -22.10
C TRP A 394 35.73 4.87 -23.14
N HIS A 395 35.93 5.29 -24.35
CA HIS A 395 35.08 4.96 -25.49
C HIS A 395 35.92 4.50 -26.67
N SER A 396 35.50 3.42 -27.37
CA SER A 396 36.10 3.05 -28.64
C SER A 396 35.95 4.18 -29.64
N GLN A 397 36.88 4.31 -30.59
CA GLN A 397 36.83 5.37 -31.60
C GLN A 397 35.53 5.33 -32.42
N PHE A 398 34.85 6.48 -32.53
CA PHE A 398 33.65 6.64 -33.34
C PHE A 398 33.70 7.83 -34.28
N SER A 399 34.76 8.66 -34.21
CA SER A 399 34.99 9.80 -35.08
C SER A 399 36.50 10.01 -35.27
N PRO A 400 37.01 10.37 -36.50
CA PRO A 400 36.26 10.55 -37.76
C PRO A 400 35.78 9.24 -38.40
N THR A 401 36.33 8.09 -37.98
CA THR A 401 35.94 6.75 -38.43
C THR A 401 35.54 5.86 -37.22
N VAL A 402 34.58 4.96 -37.42
CA VAL A 402 34.20 3.99 -36.39
C VAL A 402 35.21 2.84 -36.39
N ALA A 403 35.84 2.58 -35.23
CA ALA A 403 36.73 1.44 -35.07
C ALA A 403 35.97 0.12 -35.22
N LYS A 404 36.54 -0.81 -36.00
CA LYS A 404 35.94 -2.13 -36.18
C LYS A 404 36.05 -2.97 -34.88
N PRO A 405 35.04 -3.78 -34.53
CA PRO A 405 35.17 -4.76 -33.44
C PRO A 405 36.26 -5.80 -33.80
N PRO A 406 36.85 -6.49 -32.81
CA PRO A 406 36.41 -6.57 -31.39
C PRO A 406 36.93 -5.40 -30.54
N HIS A 407 36.06 -4.90 -29.63
CA HIS A 407 36.45 -3.89 -28.66
C HIS A 407 36.90 -4.58 -27.35
N PHE A 408 38.07 -4.19 -26.84
CA PHE A 408 38.60 -4.82 -25.62
C PHE A 408 39.49 -3.88 -24.80
N VAL A 409 39.63 -4.24 -23.52
CA VAL A 409 40.63 -3.65 -22.62
C VAL A 409 41.55 -4.76 -22.10
N VAL A 410 42.84 -4.53 -22.12
CA VAL A 410 43.84 -5.45 -21.53
C VAL A 410 44.44 -4.79 -20.28
N LEU A 411 44.33 -5.48 -19.15
CA LEU A 411 44.96 -5.12 -17.87
C LEU A 411 46.27 -5.86 -17.73
N LYS A 412 47.35 -5.13 -17.50
CA LYS A 412 48.72 -5.68 -17.25
C LYS A 412 48.95 -5.76 -15.73
N ASN A 413 49.28 -6.94 -15.23
CA ASN A 413 49.66 -7.26 -13.84
C ASN A 413 51.16 -7.62 -13.76
N PRO A 414 52.09 -6.64 -13.81
CA PRO A 414 53.51 -6.89 -13.94
C PRO A 414 54.10 -7.59 -12.71
N ALA A 415 53.58 -7.30 -11.52
CA ALA A 415 53.98 -7.87 -10.26
C ALA A 415 53.41 -9.28 -10.00
N LYS A 416 52.67 -9.84 -10.92
CA LYS A 416 51.96 -11.14 -10.78
C LYS A 416 51.22 -11.29 -9.47
N LYS A 417 50.61 -10.19 -8.99
CA LYS A 417 49.74 -10.20 -7.81
C LYS A 417 48.54 -11.08 -8.06
N GLU A 418 48.06 -11.70 -7.01
CA GLU A 418 46.87 -12.52 -7.07
C GLU A 418 45.65 -11.64 -7.34
N ILE A 419 44.92 -11.94 -8.39
CA ILE A 419 43.68 -11.24 -8.82
C ILE A 419 42.53 -12.23 -8.77
N ASN A 420 41.43 -11.85 -8.10
CA ASN A 420 40.26 -12.66 -7.90
C ASN A 420 39.12 -12.26 -8.87
N GLY A 421 39.25 -11.13 -9.55
CA GLY A 421 38.25 -10.63 -10.46
C GLY A 421 38.53 -9.21 -10.90
N LEU A 422 37.55 -8.63 -11.59
CA LEU A 422 37.53 -7.24 -12.02
C LEU A 422 36.38 -6.48 -11.36
N SER A 423 36.59 -5.18 -11.12
CA SER A 423 35.56 -4.24 -10.74
C SER A 423 35.23 -3.42 -11.97
N TYR A 424 33.97 -3.49 -12.42
CA TYR A 424 33.46 -2.80 -13.59
C TYR A 424 32.38 -1.79 -13.17
N SER A 425 32.40 -0.58 -13.76
CA SER A 425 31.23 0.29 -13.75
C SER A 425 31.01 0.88 -15.14
N LYS A 426 29.72 1.07 -15.45
CA LYS A 426 29.35 1.83 -16.65
C LYS A 426 29.64 3.30 -16.46
N TRP A 427 29.68 4.03 -17.54
CA TRP A 427 29.68 5.49 -17.53
C TRP A 427 28.31 6.03 -17.06
N SER A 428 28.32 7.08 -16.22
CA SER A 428 27.13 7.63 -15.57
C SER A 428 26.48 8.80 -16.34
N GLY A 429 26.88 9.10 -17.58
CA GLY A 429 26.34 10.21 -18.37
C GLY A 429 25.82 9.78 -19.76
N GLY A 430 25.08 10.68 -20.42
CA GLY A 430 24.62 10.52 -21.78
C GLY A 430 23.50 9.50 -22.01
N ASN A 431 23.31 9.15 -23.28
CA ASN A 431 22.22 8.28 -23.74
C ASN A 431 22.48 6.77 -23.59
N GLY A 432 23.61 6.38 -23.01
CA GLY A 432 23.99 4.98 -22.81
C GLY A 432 24.56 4.26 -24.02
N ASN A 433 24.77 4.93 -25.16
CA ASN A 433 25.33 4.32 -26.33
C ASN A 433 26.75 3.79 -26.08
N GLY A 434 27.03 2.58 -26.52
CA GLY A 434 28.29 1.88 -26.29
C GLY A 434 28.42 1.17 -24.90
N GLN A 435 27.46 1.30 -24.01
CA GLN A 435 27.52 0.60 -22.70
C GLN A 435 27.55 -0.91 -22.90
N VAL A 436 28.51 -1.55 -22.23
CA VAL A 436 28.68 -3.02 -22.28
C VAL A 436 27.44 -3.73 -21.75
N LYS A 437 26.97 -4.73 -22.50
CA LYS A 437 25.92 -5.67 -22.05
C LYS A 437 26.50 -7.03 -21.71
N SER A 438 27.44 -7.52 -22.56
CA SER A 438 28.05 -8.84 -22.37
C SER A 438 29.55 -8.77 -22.60
N TYR A 439 30.28 -9.67 -21.95
CA TYR A 439 31.73 -9.71 -21.98
C TYR A 439 32.26 -11.14 -21.93
N SER A 440 33.53 -11.31 -22.37
CA SER A 440 34.35 -12.50 -22.16
C SER A 440 35.70 -12.11 -21.58
N ILE A 441 36.19 -12.89 -20.61
CA ILE A 441 37.49 -12.68 -19.92
C ILE A 441 38.49 -13.72 -20.36
N TYR A 442 39.66 -13.25 -20.75
CA TYR A 442 40.77 -14.09 -21.15
C TYR A 442 42.00 -13.81 -20.31
N LEU A 443 42.85 -14.79 -20.16
CA LEU A 443 44.12 -14.70 -19.45
C LEU A 443 45.30 -15.04 -20.37
N SER A 444 46.44 -14.34 -20.19
CA SER A 444 47.66 -14.60 -20.94
C SER A 444 48.93 -14.22 -20.13
N ASP A 445 50.04 -14.81 -20.45
CA ASP A 445 51.35 -14.40 -19.92
C ASP A 445 52.15 -13.57 -20.92
N ASP A 446 51.81 -13.62 -22.23
CA ASP A 446 52.55 -12.98 -23.32
C ASP A 446 51.74 -11.87 -24.07
N ALA A 447 50.43 -11.76 -23.77
CA ALA A 447 49.46 -10.90 -24.43
C ALA A 447 49.19 -11.25 -25.92
N GLN A 448 49.67 -12.39 -26.39
CA GLN A 448 49.48 -12.89 -27.76
C GLN A 448 48.61 -14.15 -27.74
N SER A 449 48.90 -15.10 -26.89
CA SER A 449 48.20 -16.39 -26.75
C SER A 449 47.16 -16.29 -25.66
N TRP A 450 45.86 -16.27 -26.06
CA TRP A 450 44.74 -16.00 -25.11
C TRP A 450 43.95 -17.27 -24.70
N GLY A 451 44.00 -18.34 -25.48
CA GLY A 451 43.23 -19.55 -25.21
C GLY A 451 41.69 -19.32 -25.20
N ASN A 452 41.00 -20.20 -24.49
CA ASN A 452 39.56 -20.05 -24.28
C ASN A 452 39.24 -19.02 -23.18
N PRO A 453 38.06 -18.36 -23.21
CA PRO A 453 37.65 -17.47 -22.15
C PRO A 453 37.50 -18.24 -20.82
N ILE A 454 38.00 -17.65 -19.73
CA ILE A 454 37.80 -18.21 -18.38
C ILE A 454 36.44 -17.88 -17.79
N LEU A 455 35.79 -16.87 -18.33
CA LEU A 455 34.50 -16.41 -17.89
C LEU A 455 33.77 -15.64 -19.01
N GLU A 456 32.51 -15.94 -19.21
CA GLU A 456 31.63 -15.19 -20.04
C GLU A 456 30.43 -14.72 -19.20
N GLY A 457 29.94 -13.50 -19.43
CA GLY A 457 28.90 -12.95 -18.56
C GLY A 457 28.22 -11.71 -19.13
N LYS A 458 27.22 -11.27 -18.40
CA LYS A 458 26.49 -10.03 -18.66
C LYS A 458 26.68 -9.07 -17.51
N VAL A 459 26.75 -7.78 -17.81
CA VAL A 459 26.71 -6.73 -16.79
C VAL A 459 25.29 -6.23 -16.62
N ASP A 460 24.93 -5.85 -15.41
CA ASP A 460 23.66 -5.17 -15.17
C ASP A 460 23.78 -3.71 -15.65
N ILE A 461 23.25 -3.43 -16.84
CA ILE A 461 23.29 -2.09 -17.44
C ILE A 461 22.45 -1.08 -16.64
N THR A 462 21.62 -1.55 -15.73
CA THR A 462 20.82 -0.70 -14.84
C THR A 462 21.60 -0.17 -13.65
N ARG A 463 22.70 -0.86 -13.26
CA ARG A 463 23.58 -0.46 -12.16
C ARG A 463 24.55 0.65 -12.59
N SER A 464 24.59 1.73 -11.81
CA SER A 464 25.51 2.86 -12.01
C SER A 464 26.80 2.77 -11.18
N TYR A 465 26.86 1.84 -10.25
CA TYR A 465 28.02 1.63 -9.37
C TYR A 465 28.81 0.40 -9.76
N GLU A 466 29.99 0.25 -9.13
CA GLU A 466 30.93 -0.82 -9.43
C GLU A 466 30.31 -2.21 -9.22
N GLN A 467 30.42 -3.05 -10.25
CA GLN A 467 29.95 -4.43 -10.25
C GLN A 467 31.15 -5.36 -10.19
N PRO A 468 31.22 -6.28 -9.22
CA PRO A 468 32.28 -7.25 -9.18
C PRO A 468 32.06 -8.34 -10.24
N ILE A 469 33.09 -8.58 -11.06
CA ILE A 469 33.19 -9.69 -12.01
C ILE A 469 34.20 -10.67 -11.43
N LEU A 470 33.73 -11.67 -10.70
CA LEU A 470 34.62 -12.63 -10.00
C LEU A 470 35.02 -13.76 -10.92
N PHE A 471 36.29 -14.11 -10.89
CA PHE A 471 36.83 -15.24 -11.65
C PHE A 471 36.49 -16.56 -10.98
N PRO A 472 36.28 -17.65 -11.76
CA PRO A 472 36.06 -18.99 -11.21
C PRO A 472 37.22 -19.47 -10.33
N LYS A 473 38.45 -19.06 -10.70
CA LYS A 473 39.68 -19.29 -9.93
C LYS A 473 40.53 -18.02 -9.95
N LYS A 474 41.14 -17.70 -8.80
CA LYS A 474 42.12 -16.61 -8.71
C LYS A 474 43.28 -16.81 -9.69
N THR A 475 43.84 -15.71 -10.21
CA THR A 475 44.92 -15.76 -11.21
C THR A 475 46.10 -14.89 -10.85
N ARG A 476 47.27 -15.29 -11.28
CA ARG A 476 48.52 -14.50 -11.25
C ARG A 476 49.04 -14.21 -12.64
N LYS A 477 48.23 -14.44 -13.67
CA LYS A 477 48.60 -14.17 -15.07
C LYS A 477 48.97 -12.72 -15.27
N LYS A 478 49.91 -12.49 -16.19
CA LYS A 478 50.49 -11.17 -16.47
C LYS A 478 49.52 -10.27 -17.18
N TYR A 479 48.58 -10.81 -17.98
CA TYR A 479 47.62 -10.07 -18.75
C TYR A 479 46.21 -10.65 -18.60
N ILE A 480 45.22 -9.75 -18.48
CA ILE A 480 43.81 -10.06 -18.40
C ILE A 480 43.09 -9.24 -19.47
N LYS A 481 42.43 -9.88 -20.41
CA LYS A 481 41.65 -9.19 -21.46
C LYS A 481 40.16 -9.23 -21.12
N PHE A 482 39.58 -8.06 -21.05
CA PHE A 482 38.13 -7.84 -20.99
C PHE A 482 37.67 -7.56 -22.43
N LEU A 483 37.03 -8.53 -23.06
CA LEU A 483 36.49 -8.42 -24.42
C LEU A 483 35.00 -8.06 -24.31
N VAL A 484 34.57 -7.01 -24.99
CA VAL A 484 33.16 -6.63 -25.13
C VAL A 484 32.51 -7.48 -26.23
N THR A 485 31.57 -8.32 -25.90
CA THR A 485 30.87 -9.20 -26.84
C THR A 485 29.53 -8.63 -27.29
N ASP A 486 28.88 -7.78 -26.46
CA ASP A 486 27.69 -7.02 -26.81
C ASP A 486 27.64 -5.69 -26.06
N ALA A 487 27.15 -4.64 -26.74
CA ALA A 487 26.99 -3.30 -26.16
C ALA A 487 25.69 -2.65 -26.65
N VAL A 488 25.26 -1.60 -25.94
CA VAL A 488 24.11 -0.80 -26.37
C VAL A 488 24.45 -0.05 -27.66
N SER A 489 23.66 -0.21 -28.70
CA SER A 489 23.80 0.53 -29.97
C SER A 489 22.49 1.26 -30.26
N LEU A 490 22.52 2.59 -30.27
CA LEU A 490 21.36 3.44 -30.57
C LEU A 490 21.33 3.91 -32.01
N ASP A 491 22.48 3.84 -32.69
CA ASP A 491 22.67 4.32 -34.07
C ASP A 491 23.18 3.24 -35.03
N GLY A 492 23.08 1.96 -34.63
CA GLY A 492 23.55 0.81 -35.42
C GLY A 492 25.05 0.64 -35.50
N LYS A 493 25.84 1.49 -34.83
CA LYS A 493 27.30 1.39 -34.81
C LYS A 493 27.79 0.41 -33.76
N SER A 494 28.77 -0.41 -34.07
CA SER A 494 29.46 -1.24 -33.09
C SER A 494 30.50 -0.40 -32.37
N ILE A 495 30.17 0.02 -31.17
CA ILE A 495 31.01 0.86 -30.29
C ILE A 495 30.93 0.33 -28.85
N ALA A 496 31.95 0.66 -28.03
CA ALA A 496 31.98 0.26 -26.63
C ALA A 496 32.44 1.39 -25.71
N SER A 497 31.85 1.47 -24.52
CA SER A 497 32.23 2.43 -23.47
C SER A 497 32.30 1.77 -22.10
N ILE A 498 33.29 2.15 -21.29
CA ILE A 498 33.49 1.66 -19.92
C ILE A 498 33.81 2.85 -19.03
N GLY A 499 33.03 3.05 -17.95
CA GLY A 499 33.26 4.08 -16.95
C GLY A 499 34.49 3.79 -16.12
N LYS A 500 34.52 2.66 -15.44
CA LYS A 500 35.66 2.20 -14.64
C LYS A 500 35.95 0.72 -14.86
N LEU A 501 37.24 0.36 -14.82
CA LEU A 501 37.69 -1.02 -14.84
C LEU A 501 38.96 -1.15 -13.97
N ASP A 502 38.83 -1.91 -12.90
CA ASP A 502 39.91 -2.11 -11.92
C ASP A 502 40.01 -3.58 -11.49
N VAL A 503 40.98 -3.94 -10.68
CA VAL A 503 41.21 -5.32 -10.22
C VAL A 503 40.72 -5.54 -8.81
N ILE A 504 40.20 -6.74 -8.55
CA ILE A 504 39.85 -7.23 -7.22
C ILE A 504 40.97 -8.18 -6.76
N THR A 505 41.78 -7.74 -5.81
CA THR A 505 42.92 -8.53 -5.27
C THR A 505 42.57 -9.30 -4.00
N SER A 506 41.48 -8.96 -3.33
CA SER A 506 40.94 -9.75 -2.21
C SER A 506 39.47 -10.00 -2.48
N LEU A 507 39.07 -11.26 -2.42
CA LEU A 507 37.64 -11.56 -2.41
C LEU A 507 37.03 -10.95 -1.15
N PRO A 508 35.82 -10.36 -1.23
CA PRO A 508 35.03 -10.24 -0.03
C PRO A 508 35.00 -11.63 0.61
N GLN A 509 35.37 -11.72 1.87
CA GLN A 509 35.34 -13.00 2.57
C GLN A 509 34.03 -13.68 2.25
N THR A 510 34.09 -14.91 1.77
CA THR A 510 32.92 -15.74 1.46
C THR A 510 31.90 -15.52 2.54
N ILE A 511 30.64 -15.25 2.16
CA ILE A 511 29.57 -15.11 3.14
C ILE A 511 29.52 -16.44 3.86
N SER A 512 30.21 -16.56 5.01
CA SER A 512 30.06 -17.74 5.82
C SER A 512 28.65 -17.74 6.38
N THR A 513 27.96 -18.80 6.13
CA THR A 513 26.60 -19.01 6.64
C THR A 513 26.68 -19.79 7.95
N SER A 514 25.86 -19.42 8.92
CA SER A 514 25.68 -20.21 10.13
C SER A 514 24.54 -21.20 9.89
N GLU A 515 24.86 -22.46 9.66
CA GLU A 515 23.87 -23.51 9.52
C GLU A 515 23.31 -23.91 10.89
N ILE A 516 22.00 -23.93 10.98
CA ILE A 516 21.28 -24.48 12.14
C ILE A 516 21.07 -25.96 11.85
N SER A 517 21.53 -26.83 12.74
CA SER A 517 21.28 -28.25 12.62
C SER A 517 20.29 -28.76 13.66
N LEU A 518 19.34 -29.57 13.22
CA LEU A 518 18.44 -30.30 14.11
C LEU A 518 19.09 -31.58 14.55
N VAL A 519 19.09 -31.86 15.85
CA VAL A 519 19.64 -33.07 16.44
C VAL A 519 18.73 -34.26 16.12
N SER A 520 17.43 -34.08 16.23
CA SER A 520 16.43 -35.09 15.86
C SER A 520 16.19 -35.08 14.34
N ARG A 521 16.23 -36.27 13.74
CA ARG A 521 16.02 -36.49 12.30
C ARG A 521 15.01 -37.61 12.03
N SER A 522 14.15 -37.94 13.00
CA SER A 522 13.23 -39.05 12.83
C SER A 522 12.04 -38.70 11.94
N LYS A 523 11.52 -39.69 11.21
CA LYS A 523 10.28 -39.54 10.43
C LYS A 523 9.08 -39.18 11.32
N LYS A 524 9.09 -39.62 12.60
CA LYS A 524 8.06 -39.33 13.60
C LYS A 524 8.08 -37.84 13.94
N ASP A 525 9.27 -37.24 14.13
CA ASP A 525 9.42 -35.81 14.40
C ASP A 525 9.00 -34.97 13.20
N LEU A 526 9.34 -35.39 11.98
CA LEU A 526 8.92 -34.72 10.76
C LEU A 526 7.40 -34.69 10.65
N LYS A 527 6.74 -35.83 10.90
CA LYS A 527 5.27 -35.92 10.91
C LYS A 527 4.64 -34.98 11.95
N LYS A 528 5.23 -34.95 13.17
CA LYS A 528 4.80 -34.06 14.26
C LYS A 528 4.90 -32.58 13.84
N VAL A 529 6.01 -32.16 13.23
CA VAL A 529 6.24 -30.79 12.79
C VAL A 529 5.22 -30.39 11.70
N ILE A 530 4.99 -31.24 10.71
CA ILE A 530 4.00 -30.98 9.63
C ILE A 530 2.58 -30.88 10.21
N ARG A 531 2.21 -31.79 11.14
CA ARG A 531 0.91 -31.72 11.82
C ARG A 531 0.72 -30.38 12.55
N GLN A 532 1.68 -30.00 13.38
CA GLN A 532 1.59 -28.75 14.15
C GLN A 532 1.48 -27.51 13.26
N PHE A 533 2.16 -27.52 12.12
CA PHE A 533 2.08 -26.43 11.15
C PHE A 533 0.72 -26.42 10.44
N ALA A 534 0.24 -27.58 9.96
CA ALA A 534 -1.04 -27.71 9.26
C ALA A 534 -2.23 -27.35 10.14
N GLU A 535 -2.27 -27.81 11.40
CA GLU A 535 -3.33 -27.46 12.36
C GLU A 535 -3.41 -25.96 12.63
N ARG A 536 -2.28 -25.27 12.66
CA ARG A 536 -2.24 -23.81 12.78
C ARG A 536 -2.69 -23.12 11.50
N ALA A 537 -2.24 -23.61 10.34
CA ALA A 537 -2.57 -23.02 9.04
C ALA A 537 -4.05 -23.18 8.69
N PHE A 538 -4.61 -24.35 8.95
CA PHE A 538 -6.02 -24.67 8.66
C PHE A 538 -6.98 -24.32 9.80
N SER A 539 -6.45 -23.83 10.90
CA SER A 539 -7.25 -23.47 12.07
C SER A 539 -8.15 -24.64 12.56
N SER A 540 -7.68 -25.88 12.43
CA SER A 540 -8.45 -27.07 12.77
C SER A 540 -7.54 -28.22 13.22
N ASN A 541 -8.06 -29.17 14.01
CA ASN A 541 -7.35 -30.43 14.28
C ASN A 541 -7.29 -31.24 12.97
N MET A 542 -6.19 -31.99 12.78
CA MET A 542 -5.97 -32.84 11.61
C MET A 542 -6.13 -34.31 11.97
N THR A 543 -6.96 -35.05 11.22
CA THR A 543 -6.97 -36.53 11.26
C THR A 543 -5.67 -37.05 10.64
N GLU A 544 -5.43 -38.36 10.82
CA GLU A 544 -4.28 -39.01 10.19
C GLU A 544 -4.38 -38.99 8.66
N GLU A 545 -5.58 -39.24 8.13
CA GLU A 545 -5.87 -39.25 6.68
C GLU A 545 -5.70 -37.86 6.04
N GLU A 546 -6.21 -36.81 6.67
CA GLU A 546 -6.06 -35.43 6.21
C GLU A 546 -4.60 -34.97 6.17
N LEU A 547 -3.74 -35.53 7.06
CA LEU A 547 -2.33 -35.17 7.13
C LEU A 547 -1.48 -35.81 6.03
N VAL A 548 -1.89 -36.98 5.54
CA VAL A 548 -1.12 -37.84 4.59
C VAL A 548 -0.58 -37.04 3.40
N PRO A 549 -1.37 -36.27 2.63
CA PRO A 549 -0.86 -35.57 1.44
C PRO A 549 0.34 -34.65 1.73
N TYR A 550 0.27 -33.94 2.82
CA TYR A 550 1.32 -32.97 3.22
C TYR A 550 2.56 -33.66 3.77
N TYR A 551 2.36 -34.71 4.52
CA TYR A 551 3.44 -35.52 5.08
C TYR A 551 4.17 -36.31 4.01
N GLU A 552 3.49 -36.86 3.02
CA GLU A 552 4.11 -37.59 1.89
C GLU A 552 5.05 -36.67 1.08
N VAL A 553 4.63 -35.45 0.77
CA VAL A 553 5.50 -34.46 0.10
C VAL A 553 6.76 -34.23 0.92
N SER A 554 6.60 -34.05 2.24
CA SER A 554 7.71 -33.85 3.16
C SER A 554 8.63 -35.08 3.23
N LEU A 555 8.06 -36.28 3.32
CA LEU A 555 8.80 -37.54 3.39
C LEU A 555 9.59 -37.82 2.10
N ASN A 556 9.02 -37.54 0.93
CA ASN A 556 9.70 -37.71 -0.35
C ASN A 556 10.90 -36.75 -0.47
N SER A 557 10.74 -35.49 -0.09
CA SER A 557 11.86 -34.54 -0.01
C SER A 557 12.95 -35.00 0.97
N PHE A 558 12.57 -35.62 2.08
CA PHE A 558 13.51 -36.17 3.03
C PHE A 558 14.29 -37.38 2.48
N LYS A 559 13.62 -38.27 1.74
CA LYS A 559 14.27 -39.40 1.07
C LYS A 559 15.27 -38.94 0.00
N GLU A 560 14.91 -37.89 -0.75
CA GLU A 560 15.71 -37.38 -1.86
C GLU A 560 16.98 -36.63 -1.38
N HIS A 561 16.82 -35.75 -0.39
CA HIS A 561 17.87 -34.80 0.01
C HIS A 561 18.55 -35.12 1.34
N GLY A 562 17.96 -36.01 2.17
CA GLY A 562 18.47 -36.32 3.50
C GLY A 562 18.50 -35.16 4.49
N ASN A 563 17.86 -34.03 4.15
CA ASN A 563 17.85 -32.81 4.93
C ASN A 563 16.47 -32.58 5.59
N PHE A 564 16.44 -32.59 6.92
CA PHE A 564 15.20 -32.47 7.69
C PHE A 564 14.52 -31.10 7.51
N VAL A 565 15.29 -30.00 7.47
CA VAL A 565 14.74 -28.65 7.31
C VAL A 565 14.15 -28.47 5.90
N MET A 566 14.82 -28.98 4.86
CA MET A 566 14.29 -28.98 3.50
C MET A 566 13.00 -29.79 3.39
N ALA A 567 12.98 -30.95 4.03
CA ALA A 567 11.79 -31.81 4.08
C ALA A 567 10.60 -31.12 4.78
N ALA A 568 10.84 -30.49 5.92
CA ALA A 568 9.81 -29.70 6.61
C ALA A 568 9.33 -28.52 5.76
N LYS A 569 10.25 -27.80 5.09
CA LYS A 569 9.95 -26.71 4.18
C LYS A 569 9.04 -27.14 3.01
N ALA A 570 9.31 -28.31 2.41
CA ALA A 570 8.47 -28.88 1.35
C ALA A 570 7.04 -29.19 1.84
N GLY A 571 6.91 -29.76 3.04
CA GLY A 571 5.63 -30.01 3.66
C GLY A 571 4.88 -28.72 4.03
N PHE A 572 5.57 -27.72 4.55
CA PHE A 572 4.97 -26.39 4.83
C PHE A 572 4.47 -25.75 3.53
N LYS A 573 5.25 -25.82 2.44
CA LYS A 573 4.81 -25.34 1.12
C LYS A 573 3.55 -26.05 0.66
N ALA A 574 3.50 -27.38 0.79
CA ALA A 574 2.30 -28.15 0.41
C ALA A 574 1.06 -27.70 1.20
N VAL A 575 1.20 -27.37 2.49
CA VAL A 575 0.11 -26.84 3.33
C VAL A 575 -0.36 -25.48 2.84
N ILE A 576 0.54 -24.50 2.70
CA ILE A 576 0.18 -23.11 2.39
C ILE A 576 -0.22 -22.90 0.92
N CYS A 577 0.14 -23.81 0.03
CA CYS A 577 -0.27 -23.81 -1.38
C CYS A 577 -1.48 -24.71 -1.65
N SER A 578 -2.08 -25.33 -0.62
CA SER A 578 -3.25 -26.19 -0.76
C SER A 578 -4.53 -25.36 -0.96
N HIS A 579 -5.52 -25.98 -1.62
CA HIS A 579 -6.86 -25.39 -1.72
C HIS A 579 -7.47 -25.08 -0.35
N ARG A 580 -7.20 -25.91 0.66
CA ARG A 580 -7.70 -25.75 2.03
C ARG A 580 -7.17 -24.49 2.71
N PHE A 581 -6.01 -23.97 2.32
CA PHE A 581 -5.45 -22.72 2.80
C PHE A 581 -5.86 -21.52 1.94
N LEU A 582 -5.85 -21.70 0.61
CA LEU A 582 -6.11 -20.62 -0.34
C LEU A 582 -7.60 -20.30 -0.52
N LEU A 583 -8.46 -21.30 -0.31
CA LEU A 583 -9.91 -21.19 -0.39
C LEU A 583 -10.47 -21.56 0.98
N ALA A 584 -10.71 -20.56 1.82
CA ALA A 584 -11.34 -20.80 3.11
C ALA A 584 -12.71 -21.48 2.88
N PRO A 585 -12.98 -22.66 3.45
CA PRO A 585 -14.28 -23.30 3.31
C PRO A 585 -15.36 -22.43 3.94
N GLY A 586 -16.47 -22.25 3.26
CA GLY A 586 -17.64 -21.54 3.77
C GLY A 586 -18.27 -22.26 4.97
N GLU A 587 -18.05 -23.55 5.11
CA GLU A 587 -18.50 -24.34 6.24
C GLU A 587 -17.38 -25.25 6.74
N HIS A 588 -16.86 -24.97 7.91
CA HIS A 588 -16.08 -25.93 8.68
C HIS A 588 -17.01 -26.97 9.28
N SER A 589 -16.60 -28.23 9.32
CA SER A 589 -17.30 -29.29 10.04
C SER A 589 -17.50 -28.99 11.53
N ASN A 590 -16.76 -28.01 12.06
CA ASN A 590 -16.88 -27.51 13.42
C ASN A 590 -17.00 -25.98 13.44
N LYS A 591 -18.19 -25.49 13.75
CA LYS A 591 -18.54 -24.07 13.80
C LYS A 591 -17.60 -23.25 14.72
N SER A 592 -17.08 -23.83 15.82
CA SER A 592 -16.17 -23.08 16.70
C SER A 592 -14.83 -22.76 16.06
N TYR A 593 -14.30 -23.61 15.17
CA TYR A 593 -13.09 -23.30 14.40
C TYR A 593 -13.37 -22.28 13.30
N GLN A 594 -14.57 -22.32 12.71
CA GLN A 594 -15.01 -21.29 11.76
C GLN A 594 -15.02 -19.92 12.41
N ILE A 595 -15.65 -19.78 13.57
CA ILE A 595 -15.71 -18.53 14.34
C ILE A 595 -14.30 -17.99 14.63
N ALA A 596 -13.38 -18.83 15.09
CA ALA A 596 -12.01 -18.40 15.37
C ALA A 596 -11.28 -17.94 14.10
N SER A 597 -11.46 -18.67 12.99
CA SER A 597 -10.89 -18.32 11.68
C SER A 597 -11.44 -16.98 11.16
N ASP A 598 -12.76 -16.83 11.11
CA ASP A 598 -13.40 -15.64 10.59
C ASP A 598 -13.07 -14.41 11.43
N LEU A 599 -13.08 -14.54 12.77
CA LEU A 599 -12.70 -13.44 13.65
C LEU A 599 -11.26 -12.98 13.42
N SER A 600 -10.31 -13.91 13.28
CA SER A 600 -8.90 -13.57 13.05
C SER A 600 -8.65 -13.03 11.64
N ARG A 601 -9.37 -13.52 10.65
CA ARG A 601 -9.31 -13.00 9.27
C ARG A 601 -9.79 -11.56 9.20
N VAL A 602 -10.89 -11.22 9.86
CA VAL A 602 -11.43 -9.85 9.85
C VAL A 602 -10.54 -8.90 10.63
N LEU A 603 -10.16 -9.25 11.88
CA LEU A 603 -9.48 -8.32 12.79
C LEU A 603 -7.96 -8.28 12.61
N TRP A 604 -7.33 -9.37 12.15
CA TRP A 604 -5.88 -9.47 12.01
C TRP A 604 -5.40 -9.78 10.59
N LEU A 605 -6.33 -10.06 9.65
CA LEU A 605 -6.01 -10.53 8.30
C LEU A 605 -5.02 -11.69 8.34
N SER A 606 -5.26 -12.67 9.22
CA SER A 606 -4.32 -13.74 9.50
C SER A 606 -5.02 -14.96 10.13
N VAL A 607 -4.26 -16.03 10.31
CA VAL A 607 -4.70 -17.22 11.05
C VAL A 607 -4.90 -16.93 12.54
N PRO A 608 -5.77 -17.70 13.24
CA PRO A 608 -6.00 -17.53 14.67
C PRO A 608 -4.74 -17.78 15.51
N ASP A 609 -4.67 -17.11 16.65
CA ASP A 609 -3.67 -17.39 17.66
C ASP A 609 -4.03 -18.61 18.53
N GLN A 610 -3.12 -18.99 19.42
CA GLN A 610 -3.31 -20.16 20.26
C GLN A 610 -4.50 -20.01 21.24
N GLU A 611 -4.83 -18.80 21.65
CA GLU A 611 -5.95 -18.54 22.55
C GLU A 611 -7.28 -18.80 21.86
N LEU A 612 -7.47 -18.28 20.64
CA LEU A 612 -8.65 -18.56 19.82
C LEU A 612 -8.77 -20.05 19.50
N LEU A 613 -7.66 -20.73 19.15
CA LEU A 613 -7.66 -22.17 18.90
C LEU A 613 -8.02 -22.99 20.13
N ASN A 614 -7.60 -22.57 21.32
CA ASN A 614 -7.98 -23.22 22.57
C ASN A 614 -9.48 -23.08 22.88
N LEU A 615 -10.02 -21.87 22.65
CA LEU A 615 -11.47 -21.63 22.75
C LEU A 615 -12.27 -22.49 21.77
N SER A 616 -11.79 -22.63 20.54
CA SER A 616 -12.42 -23.50 19.51
C SER A 616 -12.51 -24.96 19.96
N ARG A 617 -11.46 -25.49 20.60
CA ARG A 617 -11.42 -26.84 21.14
C ARG A 617 -12.43 -27.09 22.27
N THR A 618 -12.68 -26.07 23.06
CA THR A 618 -13.61 -26.12 24.21
C THR A 618 -15.05 -25.75 23.85
N LYS A 619 -15.31 -25.30 22.59
CA LYS A 619 -16.62 -24.86 22.07
C LYS A 619 -17.26 -23.74 22.92
N LYS A 620 -16.47 -22.80 23.42
CA LYS A 620 -16.91 -21.74 24.38
C LYS A 620 -17.06 -20.35 23.73
N PHE A 621 -17.57 -20.22 22.52
CA PHE A 621 -17.87 -18.93 21.91
C PHE A 621 -19.28 -18.45 22.27
N THR A 622 -19.48 -17.98 23.51
CA THR A 622 -20.66 -17.21 23.90
C THR A 622 -20.57 -15.77 23.44
N THR A 623 -21.67 -15.01 23.46
CA THR A 623 -21.66 -13.57 23.20
C THR A 623 -20.65 -12.83 24.08
N GLN A 624 -20.55 -13.21 25.37
CA GLN A 624 -19.59 -12.64 26.30
C GLN A 624 -18.14 -12.94 25.85
N THR A 625 -17.80 -14.22 25.63
CA THR A 625 -16.43 -14.59 25.21
C THR A 625 -16.05 -13.99 23.86
N LEU A 626 -16.98 -13.87 22.90
CA LEU A 626 -16.76 -13.16 21.64
C LEU A 626 -16.43 -11.69 21.88
N THR A 627 -17.20 -11.01 22.72
CA THR A 627 -16.95 -9.61 23.10
C THR A 627 -15.57 -9.43 23.73
N GLU A 628 -15.18 -10.32 24.64
CA GLU A 628 -13.87 -10.32 25.28
C GLU A 628 -12.74 -10.52 24.26
N GLN A 629 -12.88 -11.50 23.35
CA GLN A 629 -11.88 -11.75 22.30
C GLN A 629 -11.79 -10.62 21.28
N ILE A 630 -12.90 -10.05 20.83
CA ILE A 630 -12.91 -8.88 19.94
C ILE A 630 -12.16 -7.72 20.59
N ASN A 631 -12.45 -7.43 21.87
CA ASN A 631 -11.77 -6.36 22.59
C ASN A 631 -10.26 -6.62 22.77
N ARG A 632 -9.87 -7.86 23.05
CA ARG A 632 -8.47 -8.27 23.12
C ARG A 632 -7.77 -8.07 21.78
N MET A 633 -8.38 -8.56 20.71
CA MET A 633 -7.81 -8.52 19.36
C MET A 633 -7.71 -7.10 18.80
N LEU A 634 -8.67 -6.22 19.11
CA LEU A 634 -8.61 -4.82 18.73
C LEU A 634 -7.48 -4.06 19.44
N LYS A 635 -7.09 -4.46 20.66
CA LYS A 635 -5.95 -3.88 21.40
C LYS A 635 -4.60 -4.39 20.92
N ASP A 636 -4.53 -5.51 20.22
CA ASP A 636 -3.30 -6.07 19.67
C ASP A 636 -2.79 -5.23 18.48
N GLU A 637 -1.47 -5.09 18.34
CA GLU A 637 -0.87 -4.36 17.21
C GLU A 637 -1.30 -4.91 15.82
N LYS A 638 -1.67 -6.18 15.73
CA LYS A 638 -2.17 -6.79 14.48
C LYS A 638 -3.47 -6.16 14.00
N SER A 639 -4.27 -5.55 14.90
CA SER A 639 -5.49 -4.84 14.52
C SER A 639 -5.23 -3.67 13.56
N LEU A 640 -4.02 -3.10 13.57
CA LEU A 640 -3.62 -2.08 12.61
C LEU A 640 -3.71 -2.57 11.16
N ARG A 641 -3.58 -3.88 10.91
CA ARG A 641 -3.78 -4.48 9.58
C ARG A 641 -5.21 -4.32 9.10
N MET A 642 -6.18 -4.59 9.98
CA MET A 642 -7.62 -4.37 9.71
C MET A 642 -7.89 -2.89 9.46
N ILE A 643 -7.38 -2.01 10.32
CA ILE A 643 -7.60 -0.57 10.21
C ILE A 643 -7.04 -0.05 8.88
N HIS A 644 -5.80 -0.41 8.54
CA HIS A 644 -5.20 -0.06 7.25
C HIS A 644 -6.01 -0.62 6.08
N SER A 645 -6.38 -1.89 6.12
CA SER A 645 -7.15 -2.56 5.06
C SER A 645 -8.53 -1.95 4.90
N PHE A 646 -9.32 -1.84 5.98
CA PHE A 646 -10.66 -1.27 5.95
C PHE A 646 -10.65 0.20 5.52
N CYS A 647 -9.78 1.02 6.13
CA CYS A 647 -9.64 2.44 5.84
C CYS A 647 -9.29 2.69 4.36
N SER A 648 -8.25 2.00 3.86
CA SER A 648 -7.79 2.19 2.49
C SER A 648 -8.83 1.80 1.43
N GLN A 649 -9.68 0.82 1.74
CA GLN A 649 -10.73 0.33 0.85
C GLN A 649 -12.01 1.18 0.97
N TRP A 650 -12.54 1.33 2.19
CA TRP A 650 -13.76 2.11 2.43
C TRP A 650 -13.64 3.55 1.94
N LEU A 651 -12.50 4.20 2.22
CA LEU A 651 -12.26 5.60 1.90
C LEU A 651 -11.60 5.83 0.52
N ASN A 652 -11.38 4.77 -0.26
CA ASN A 652 -10.70 4.79 -1.57
C ASN A 652 -9.24 5.29 -1.52
N LEU A 653 -8.55 5.15 -0.38
CA LEU A 653 -7.14 5.59 -0.25
C LEU A 653 -6.16 4.74 -1.06
N ARG A 654 -6.56 3.58 -1.60
CA ARG A 654 -5.78 2.82 -2.59
C ARG A 654 -5.47 3.63 -3.85
N SER A 655 -6.36 4.55 -4.21
CA SER A 655 -6.17 5.45 -5.35
C SER A 655 -5.34 6.68 -5.01
N PHE A 656 -4.88 6.84 -3.76
CA PHE A 656 -4.19 8.03 -3.28
C PHE A 656 -2.95 8.40 -4.11
N ASN A 657 -2.15 7.42 -4.53
CA ASN A 657 -0.94 7.65 -5.33
C ASN A 657 -1.18 7.64 -6.85
N LYS A 658 -2.43 7.42 -7.32
CA LYS A 658 -2.76 7.49 -8.75
C LYS A 658 -2.86 8.93 -9.25
N VAL A 659 -3.16 9.87 -8.36
CA VAL A 659 -3.28 11.29 -8.65
C VAL A 659 -2.14 12.04 -7.98
N ASN A 660 -1.33 12.75 -8.77
CA ASN A 660 -0.25 13.59 -8.29
C ASN A 660 -0.59 15.07 -8.50
N PRO A 661 -0.69 15.86 -7.42
CA PRO A 661 -0.94 17.29 -7.54
C PRO A 661 0.12 18.00 -8.38
N SER A 662 -0.31 18.86 -9.27
CA SER A 662 0.57 19.66 -10.12
C SER A 662 1.46 20.57 -9.27
N LEU A 663 2.76 20.37 -9.30
CA LEU A 663 3.73 21.21 -8.57
C LEU A 663 3.72 22.67 -9.04
N LYS A 664 3.20 22.96 -10.24
CA LYS A 664 3.02 24.34 -10.72
C LYS A 664 1.88 25.06 -10.00
N LEU A 665 0.81 24.34 -9.68
CA LEU A 665 -0.34 24.87 -8.94
C LEU A 665 -0.18 24.72 -7.43
N TYR A 666 0.47 23.64 -7.00
CA TYR A 666 0.63 23.27 -5.58
C TYR A 666 2.11 23.10 -5.22
N PRO A 667 2.92 24.18 -5.29
CA PRO A 667 4.36 24.09 -5.08
C PRO A 667 4.77 23.64 -3.68
N ASN A 668 3.87 23.65 -2.71
CA ASN A 668 4.08 23.17 -1.34
C ASN A 668 3.81 21.67 -1.16
N TYR A 669 3.32 20.98 -2.21
CA TYR A 669 3.14 19.54 -2.18
C TYR A 669 4.49 18.82 -2.39
N ASN A 670 4.78 17.80 -1.60
CA ASN A 670 6.03 17.04 -1.65
C ASN A 670 5.87 15.64 -1.07
N ASP A 671 6.92 14.80 -1.20
CA ASP A 671 6.92 13.41 -0.73
C ASP A 671 6.65 13.28 0.78
N LEU A 672 7.13 14.23 1.58
CA LEU A 672 6.89 14.23 3.03
C LEU A 672 5.40 14.45 3.35
N LEU A 673 4.75 15.37 2.66
CA LEU A 673 3.31 15.60 2.78
C LEU A 673 2.52 14.38 2.27
N ASN A 674 2.90 13.87 1.08
CA ASN A 674 2.30 12.69 0.49
C ASN A 674 2.36 11.47 1.42
N HIS A 675 3.45 11.31 2.16
CA HIS A 675 3.62 10.23 3.14
C HIS A 675 2.66 10.36 4.34
N TYR A 676 2.51 11.58 4.89
CA TYR A 676 1.77 11.75 6.15
C TYR A 676 0.26 11.88 6.00
N LEU A 677 -0.25 12.31 4.84
CA LEU A 677 -1.69 12.48 4.62
C LEU A 677 -2.52 11.20 4.89
N PRO A 678 -2.19 10.02 4.35
CA PRO A 678 -2.94 8.80 4.67
C PRO A 678 -2.71 8.33 6.12
N ILE A 679 -1.52 8.56 6.68
CA ILE A 679 -1.19 8.20 8.09
C ILE A 679 -2.08 8.97 9.07
N GLU A 680 -2.41 10.23 8.78
CA GLU A 680 -3.36 11.01 9.57
C GLU A 680 -4.69 10.27 9.69
N THR A 681 -5.25 9.87 8.57
CA THR A 681 -6.57 9.21 8.49
C THR A 681 -6.58 7.86 9.20
N GLU A 682 -5.54 7.06 9.00
CA GLU A 682 -5.41 5.75 9.68
C GLU A 682 -5.27 5.90 11.18
N LYS A 683 -4.43 6.83 11.66
CA LYS A 683 -4.27 7.10 13.10
C LYS A 683 -5.56 7.65 13.73
N TYR A 684 -6.26 8.49 12.98
CA TYR A 684 -7.54 9.03 13.43
C TYR A 684 -8.57 7.93 13.61
N LEU A 685 -8.81 7.09 12.60
CA LEU A 685 -9.75 5.96 12.71
C LEU A 685 -9.33 4.95 13.78
N ASN A 686 -8.04 4.64 13.86
CA ASN A 686 -7.53 3.79 14.94
C ASN A 686 -7.89 4.36 16.32
N HIS A 687 -7.68 5.65 16.54
CA HIS A 687 -8.01 6.31 17.79
C HIS A 687 -9.52 6.27 18.09
N LEU A 688 -10.37 6.53 17.09
CA LEU A 688 -11.81 6.43 17.28
C LEU A 688 -12.26 5.03 17.72
N ILE A 689 -11.64 3.98 17.16
CA ILE A 689 -11.94 2.58 17.51
C ILE A 689 -11.38 2.24 18.89
N GLN A 690 -10.12 2.58 19.17
CA GLN A 690 -9.48 2.24 20.46
C GLN A 690 -10.17 2.91 21.66
N GLU A 691 -10.47 4.21 21.52
CA GLU A 691 -11.15 4.99 22.56
C GLU A 691 -12.68 4.83 22.54
N ASN A 692 -13.20 4.03 21.62
CA ASN A 692 -14.64 3.81 21.44
C ASN A 692 -15.43 5.12 21.37
N LEU A 693 -15.00 6.03 20.47
CA LEU A 693 -15.62 7.35 20.35
C LEU A 693 -16.97 7.30 19.60
N PRO A 694 -17.83 8.32 19.79
CA PRO A 694 -19.11 8.40 19.09
C PRO A 694 -18.95 8.40 17.58
N ILE A 695 -19.96 7.86 16.88
CA ILE A 695 -20.02 7.80 15.41
C ILE A 695 -19.99 9.19 14.75
N SER A 696 -20.45 10.22 15.45
CA SER A 696 -20.45 11.62 14.99
C SER A 696 -19.03 12.13 14.67
N TYR A 697 -18.00 11.56 15.31
CA TYR A 697 -16.61 11.94 15.05
C TYR A 697 -16.15 11.58 13.61
N LEU A 698 -16.84 10.70 12.91
CA LEU A 698 -16.59 10.49 11.47
C LEU A 698 -16.88 11.74 10.63
N ILE A 699 -17.82 12.59 11.09
CA ILE A 699 -18.26 13.81 10.39
C ILE A 699 -17.53 15.04 10.95
N ASP A 700 -17.53 15.18 12.27
CA ASP A 700 -16.95 16.35 12.93
C ASP A 700 -16.23 15.96 14.21
N SER A 701 -15.07 16.56 14.45
CA SER A 701 -14.27 16.39 15.65
C SER A 701 -13.46 17.64 15.95
N ASP A 702 -13.15 17.84 17.21
CA ASP A 702 -12.30 18.93 17.71
C ASP A 702 -10.80 18.59 17.68
N PHE A 703 -10.39 17.54 16.98
CA PHE A 703 -9.00 17.11 16.86
C PHE A 703 -8.70 16.32 15.59
N SER A 704 -7.41 16.22 15.25
CA SER A 704 -6.84 15.20 14.37
C SER A 704 -5.43 14.79 14.85
N PHE A 705 -4.75 13.96 14.07
CA PHE A 705 -3.37 13.54 14.32
C PHE A 705 -2.43 14.25 13.35
N LEU A 706 -1.64 15.16 13.87
CA LEU A 706 -0.74 15.99 13.07
C LEU A 706 0.70 15.89 13.54
N ASN A 707 1.60 16.12 12.61
CA ASN A 707 2.99 16.48 12.87
C ASN A 707 3.29 17.88 12.32
N GLN A 708 4.52 18.33 12.44
CA GLN A 708 4.96 19.64 11.94
C GLN A 708 4.58 19.85 10.47
N ARG A 709 4.77 18.85 9.60
CA ARG A 709 4.52 18.99 8.16
C ARG A 709 3.04 19.14 7.82
N LEU A 710 2.18 18.33 8.45
CA LEU A 710 0.73 18.43 8.27
C LEU A 710 0.17 19.71 8.87
N ALA A 711 0.64 20.09 10.08
CA ALA A 711 0.24 21.33 10.73
C ALA A 711 0.57 22.56 9.85
N GLN A 712 1.78 22.63 9.30
CA GLN A 712 2.17 23.67 8.34
C GLN A 712 1.28 23.68 7.09
N HIS A 713 0.88 22.49 6.60
CA HIS A 713 0.00 22.38 5.44
C HIS A 713 -1.41 22.89 5.75
N TYR A 714 -1.89 22.64 6.95
CA TYR A 714 -3.21 23.05 7.41
C TYR A 714 -3.27 24.48 7.98
N GLY A 715 -2.13 25.17 8.06
CA GLY A 715 -2.04 26.52 8.63
C GLY A 715 -2.17 26.55 10.15
N ILE A 716 -1.72 25.48 10.84
CA ILE A 716 -1.73 25.34 12.29
C ILE A 716 -0.31 25.54 12.82
N ASP A 717 -0.12 26.53 13.67
CA ASP A 717 1.18 26.87 14.25
C ASP A 717 1.49 26.08 15.55
N GLY A 718 2.74 26.14 15.99
CA GLY A 718 3.18 25.60 17.27
C GLY A 718 3.46 24.09 17.30
N ILE A 719 3.26 23.36 16.20
CA ILE A 719 3.55 21.93 16.12
C ILE A 719 4.95 21.71 15.54
N ILE A 720 5.88 21.22 16.35
CA ILE A 720 7.28 21.00 15.99
C ILE A 720 7.59 19.50 15.96
N GLY A 721 8.40 19.05 14.98
CA GLY A 721 8.85 17.67 14.80
C GLY A 721 7.91 16.78 14.03
N GLN A 722 8.42 15.61 13.60
CA GLN A 722 7.71 14.70 12.68
C GLN A 722 6.89 13.62 13.38
N LYS A 723 6.92 13.55 14.70
CA LYS A 723 6.08 12.59 15.44
C LYS A 723 4.62 13.00 15.36
N MET A 724 3.78 12.12 14.82
CA MET A 724 2.33 12.29 14.81
C MET A 724 1.78 12.30 16.23
N ARG A 725 0.96 13.30 16.55
CA ARG A 725 0.32 13.50 17.86
C ARG A 725 -1.09 14.03 17.71
N LYS A 726 -1.93 13.79 18.69
CA LYS A 726 -3.26 14.38 18.78
C LYS A 726 -3.12 15.90 18.94
N VAL A 727 -3.79 16.66 18.08
CA VAL A 727 -3.81 18.12 18.06
C VAL A 727 -5.25 18.58 18.06
N SER A 728 -5.62 19.39 19.05
CA SER A 728 -6.96 19.97 19.13
C SER A 728 -7.11 21.15 18.18
N PHE A 729 -8.28 21.31 17.65
CA PHE A 729 -8.67 22.41 16.77
C PHE A 729 -9.46 23.46 17.55
N SER A 730 -9.35 24.74 17.13
CA SER A 730 -10.25 25.77 17.63
C SER A 730 -11.64 25.57 17.04
N PRO A 731 -12.71 26.09 17.70
CA PRO A 731 -14.09 25.99 17.21
C PRO A 731 -14.29 26.61 15.83
N GLU A 732 -13.46 27.57 15.44
CA GLU A 732 -13.49 28.25 14.14
C GLU A 732 -12.73 27.49 13.05
N SER A 733 -12.02 26.42 13.41
CA SER A 733 -11.31 25.61 12.44
C SER A 733 -12.29 24.86 11.54
N PRO A 734 -12.14 24.92 10.20
CA PRO A 734 -12.97 24.11 9.31
C PRO A 734 -12.59 22.63 9.36
N ARG A 735 -11.50 22.28 10.08
CA ARG A 735 -11.02 20.91 10.21
C ARG A 735 -11.83 20.12 11.22
N GLY A 736 -11.72 18.82 11.14
CA GLY A 736 -12.40 17.85 12.00
C GLY A 736 -13.20 16.83 11.21
N GLY A 737 -13.14 15.56 11.62
CA GLY A 737 -13.76 14.44 10.93
C GLY A 737 -13.11 14.08 9.58
N LEU A 738 -13.61 13.04 8.94
CA LEU A 738 -13.05 12.50 7.68
C LEU A 738 -13.18 13.47 6.50
N LEU A 739 -14.26 14.26 6.43
CA LEU A 739 -14.57 15.13 5.30
C LEU A 739 -13.48 16.13 4.97
N THR A 740 -12.72 16.56 5.98
CA THR A 740 -11.73 17.63 5.86
C THR A 740 -10.29 17.14 5.91
N MET A 741 -10.07 15.83 5.89
CA MET A 741 -8.73 15.25 5.84
C MET A 741 -8.09 15.40 4.46
N GLY A 742 -6.84 15.81 4.43
CA GLY A 742 -6.15 16.06 3.18
C GLY A 742 -6.03 14.83 2.28
N SER A 743 -5.98 13.61 2.85
CA SER A 743 -6.00 12.36 2.09
C SER A 743 -7.29 12.17 1.29
N ILE A 744 -8.44 12.44 1.90
CA ILE A 744 -9.77 12.35 1.28
C ILE A 744 -9.93 13.41 0.21
N LEU A 745 -9.54 14.63 0.52
CA LEU A 745 -9.65 15.77 -0.39
C LEU A 745 -8.74 15.62 -1.63
N LYS A 746 -7.59 14.96 -1.45
CA LYS A 746 -6.68 14.64 -2.57
C LYS A 746 -7.21 13.51 -3.44
N VAL A 747 -7.67 12.41 -2.86
CA VAL A 747 -8.13 11.24 -3.65
C VAL A 747 -9.42 11.54 -4.43
N THR A 748 -10.11 12.62 -4.09
CA THR A 748 -11.32 13.13 -4.75
C THR A 748 -11.05 14.37 -5.62
N ALA A 749 -9.81 14.53 -6.09
CA ALA A 749 -9.36 15.57 -7.02
C ALA A 749 -8.64 14.92 -8.21
N ASP A 750 -8.39 15.67 -9.29
CA ASP A 750 -7.69 15.17 -10.48
C ASP A 750 -6.19 15.52 -10.50
N GLY A 751 -5.71 16.26 -9.51
CA GLY A 751 -4.32 16.74 -9.38
C GLY A 751 -4.08 18.14 -9.96
N PHE A 752 -4.96 18.67 -10.78
CA PHE A 752 -4.94 20.05 -11.25
C PHE A 752 -5.97 20.88 -10.50
N ASP A 753 -7.19 20.38 -10.45
CA ASP A 753 -8.31 21.03 -9.78
C ASP A 753 -9.05 20.08 -8.84
N THR A 754 -9.94 20.65 -8.08
CA THR A 754 -10.91 19.93 -7.27
C THR A 754 -12.04 19.41 -8.17
N SER A 755 -12.73 18.37 -7.72
CA SER A 755 -13.92 17.86 -8.41
C SER A 755 -15.10 17.82 -7.43
N PRO A 756 -16.01 18.82 -7.45
CA PRO A 756 -17.23 18.79 -6.63
C PRO A 756 -18.04 17.51 -6.85
N ILE A 757 -18.09 17.01 -8.09
CA ILE A 757 -18.80 15.77 -8.42
C ILE A 757 -18.17 14.56 -7.69
N LEU A 758 -16.86 14.37 -7.81
CA LEU A 758 -16.16 13.25 -7.12
C LEU A 758 -16.24 13.38 -5.61
N ARG A 759 -16.06 14.59 -5.06
CA ARG A 759 -16.21 14.87 -3.62
C ARG A 759 -17.62 14.59 -3.14
N GLY A 760 -18.60 15.08 -3.89
CA GLY A 760 -20.02 14.89 -3.57
C GLY A 760 -20.42 13.42 -3.63
N ALA A 761 -20.03 12.70 -4.65
CA ALA A 761 -20.27 11.28 -4.78
C ALA A 761 -19.60 10.49 -3.63
N TRP A 762 -18.36 10.86 -3.26
CA TRP A 762 -17.65 10.24 -2.14
C TRP A 762 -18.39 10.46 -0.80
N VAL A 763 -18.80 11.69 -0.49
CA VAL A 763 -19.56 12.00 0.75
C VAL A 763 -20.90 11.27 0.74
N SER A 764 -21.60 11.33 -0.39
CA SER A 764 -22.91 10.69 -0.58
C SER A 764 -22.83 9.17 -0.33
N LYS A 765 -21.85 8.49 -0.92
CA LYS A 765 -21.65 7.04 -0.81
C LYS A 765 -21.11 6.63 0.56
N ASN A 766 -20.01 7.26 1.02
CA ASN A 766 -19.22 6.74 2.14
C ASN A 766 -19.70 7.26 3.50
N ILE A 767 -20.32 8.44 3.55
CA ILE A 767 -20.79 9.06 4.80
C ILE A 767 -22.31 9.06 4.87
N ALA A 768 -22.98 9.67 3.90
CA ALA A 768 -24.43 9.79 3.89
C ALA A 768 -25.17 8.48 3.54
N GLY A 769 -24.48 7.46 3.03
CA GLY A 769 -25.04 6.15 2.72
C GLY A 769 -26.06 6.14 1.58
N ASN A 770 -25.96 7.09 0.66
CA ASN A 770 -26.84 7.13 -0.49
C ASN A 770 -26.40 6.13 -1.55
N THR A 771 -27.35 5.40 -2.13
CA THR A 771 -27.08 4.57 -3.29
C THR A 771 -27.08 5.47 -4.53
N LEU A 772 -25.94 5.52 -5.21
CA LEU A 772 -25.80 6.24 -6.48
C LEU A 772 -25.94 5.25 -7.62
N SER A 773 -26.80 5.56 -8.58
CA SER A 773 -26.86 4.83 -9.85
C SER A 773 -25.62 5.14 -10.69
N PRO A 774 -25.07 4.18 -11.43
CA PRO A 774 -24.01 4.48 -12.39
C PRO A 774 -24.52 5.51 -13.42
N PRO A 775 -23.62 6.38 -13.94
CA PRO A 775 -24.00 7.29 -15.01
C PRO A 775 -24.47 6.50 -16.25
N PRO A 776 -25.45 7.03 -17.02
CA PRO A 776 -25.85 6.41 -18.28
C PRO A 776 -24.66 6.27 -19.25
N GLU A 777 -24.63 5.22 -20.07
CA GLU A 777 -23.48 4.86 -20.93
C GLU A 777 -23.04 5.97 -21.91
N ASN A 778 -23.91 6.92 -22.25
CA ASN A 778 -23.66 7.96 -23.24
C ASN A 778 -23.48 9.37 -22.63
N VAL A 779 -23.21 9.50 -21.34
CA VAL A 779 -22.94 10.80 -20.73
C VAL A 779 -21.49 11.18 -20.91
N GLN A 780 -21.22 12.26 -21.63
CA GLN A 780 -19.89 12.85 -21.72
C GLN A 780 -19.43 13.33 -20.34
N ALA A 781 -18.23 12.96 -19.94
CA ALA A 781 -17.62 13.50 -18.72
C ALA A 781 -17.46 15.02 -18.87
N ILE A 782 -17.76 15.74 -17.78
CA ILE A 782 -17.40 17.17 -17.72
C ILE A 782 -15.88 17.21 -17.55
N GLU A 783 -15.16 17.56 -18.63
CA GLU A 783 -13.76 17.88 -18.55
C GLU A 783 -13.63 19.37 -18.19
N PRO A 784 -13.06 19.70 -17.01
CA PRO A 784 -12.82 21.09 -16.65
C PRO A 784 -11.89 21.74 -17.67
N GLU A 785 -12.35 22.76 -18.38
CA GLU A 785 -11.47 23.56 -19.26
C GLU A 785 -10.56 24.43 -18.41
N HIS A 786 -9.35 23.97 -18.19
CA HIS A 786 -8.32 24.66 -17.43
C HIS A 786 -7.93 25.98 -18.10
N GLY A 787 -8.38 27.10 -17.53
CA GLY A 787 -7.97 28.43 -17.95
C GLY A 787 -9.09 29.33 -18.50
N GLN A 788 -10.34 28.91 -18.47
CA GLN A 788 -11.48 29.77 -18.84
C GLN A 788 -11.96 30.68 -17.69
N ALA A 789 -12.73 31.71 -18.06
CA ALA A 789 -13.27 32.71 -17.11
C ALA A 789 -14.36 32.15 -16.19
N THR A 790 -14.91 30.94 -16.49
CA THR A 790 -15.99 30.29 -15.74
C THR A 790 -15.43 29.44 -14.57
N THR A 791 -16.12 29.45 -13.44
CA THR A 791 -15.81 28.55 -12.32
C THR A 791 -16.32 27.14 -12.63
N LEU A 792 -15.73 26.13 -11.97
CA LEU A 792 -16.18 24.74 -12.09
C LEU A 792 -17.67 24.58 -11.69
N ARG A 793 -18.14 25.35 -10.71
CA ARG A 793 -19.56 25.41 -10.35
C ARG A 793 -20.43 25.88 -11.53
N GLU A 794 -20.04 26.95 -12.20
CA GLU A 794 -20.78 27.48 -13.37
C GLU A 794 -20.84 26.44 -14.51
N GLN A 795 -19.77 25.69 -14.75
CA GLN A 795 -19.74 24.61 -15.75
C GLN A 795 -20.71 23.46 -15.36
N ILE A 796 -20.73 23.08 -14.08
CA ILE A 796 -21.65 22.05 -13.57
C ILE A 796 -23.12 22.53 -13.66
N GLU A 797 -23.39 23.80 -13.32
CA GLU A 797 -24.77 24.34 -13.44
C GLU A 797 -25.27 24.36 -14.90
N GLN A 798 -24.42 24.70 -15.86
CA GLN A 798 -24.76 24.59 -17.30
C GLN A 798 -25.06 23.15 -17.72
N HIS A 799 -24.27 22.17 -17.22
CA HIS A 799 -24.51 20.76 -17.52
C HIS A 799 -25.84 20.26 -16.94
N LYS A 800 -26.30 20.83 -15.84
CA LYS A 800 -27.58 20.49 -15.17
C LYS A 800 -28.83 20.99 -15.91
N GLU A 801 -28.69 21.79 -16.97
CA GLU A 801 -29.83 22.16 -17.82
C GLU A 801 -30.46 20.93 -18.49
N ASN A 802 -29.71 19.86 -18.67
CA ASN A 802 -30.22 18.56 -19.10
C ASN A 802 -30.92 17.84 -17.91
N LYS A 803 -32.24 17.53 -18.08
CA LYS A 803 -33.04 16.88 -17.03
C LYS A 803 -32.46 15.53 -16.54
N THR A 804 -31.87 14.77 -17.42
CA THR A 804 -31.26 13.47 -17.07
C THR A 804 -30.05 13.66 -16.16
N CYS A 805 -29.20 14.65 -16.45
CA CYS A 805 -28.03 14.98 -15.64
C CYS A 805 -28.42 15.57 -14.28
N TYR A 806 -29.44 16.42 -14.28
CA TYR A 806 -29.97 17.11 -13.08
C TYR A 806 -30.32 16.12 -11.95
N ALA A 807 -30.98 15.01 -12.28
CA ALA A 807 -31.45 14.05 -11.28
C ALA A 807 -30.34 13.48 -10.38
N CYS A 808 -29.16 13.16 -10.97
CA CYS A 808 -27.99 12.68 -10.23
C CYS A 808 -27.26 13.85 -9.54
N HIS A 809 -27.01 14.94 -10.25
CA HIS A 809 -26.24 16.08 -9.77
C HIS A 809 -26.90 16.76 -8.56
N LYS A 810 -28.23 16.85 -8.52
CA LYS A 810 -28.99 17.37 -7.38
C LYS A 810 -28.66 16.67 -6.06
N SER A 811 -28.38 15.38 -6.11
CA SER A 811 -28.10 14.55 -4.92
C SER A 811 -26.61 14.45 -4.57
N ILE A 812 -25.73 14.90 -5.47
CA ILE A 812 -24.27 14.75 -5.33
C ILE A 812 -23.61 16.12 -5.11
N ASP A 813 -23.84 17.08 -6.00
CA ASP A 813 -23.11 18.34 -6.06
C ASP A 813 -23.13 19.17 -4.77
N PRO A 814 -24.24 19.29 -4.01
CA PRO A 814 -24.25 20.07 -2.78
C PRO A 814 -23.19 19.61 -1.78
N TYR A 815 -23.00 18.31 -1.62
CA TYR A 815 -21.95 17.75 -0.75
C TYR A 815 -20.55 18.15 -1.21
N GLY A 816 -20.33 18.19 -2.54
CA GLY A 816 -19.04 18.56 -3.11
C GLY A 816 -18.75 20.04 -3.03
N PHE A 817 -19.73 20.88 -3.32
CA PHE A 817 -19.60 22.33 -3.23
C PHE A 817 -19.20 22.79 -1.83
N ALA A 818 -19.78 22.21 -0.78
CA ALA A 818 -19.41 22.50 0.61
C ALA A 818 -17.90 22.31 0.91
N LEU A 819 -17.20 21.48 0.12
CA LEU A 819 -15.78 21.16 0.30
C LEU A 819 -14.84 21.96 -0.62
N GLU A 820 -15.34 22.89 -1.45
CA GLU A 820 -14.54 23.63 -2.42
C GLU A 820 -13.57 24.65 -1.80
N ASN A 821 -13.80 25.04 -0.54
CA ASN A 821 -12.77 25.78 0.23
C ASN A 821 -11.51 24.97 0.52
N PHE A 822 -11.47 23.70 0.19
CA PHE A 822 -10.24 22.88 0.25
C PHE A 822 -9.73 22.64 -1.17
N ASP A 823 -8.46 22.95 -1.43
CA ASP A 823 -7.83 22.71 -2.72
C ASP A 823 -7.57 21.23 -3.01
N ALA A 824 -6.97 20.89 -4.16
CA ALA A 824 -6.68 19.51 -4.56
C ALA A 824 -5.64 18.80 -3.65
N THR A 825 -4.96 19.51 -2.77
CA THR A 825 -4.04 18.94 -1.77
C THR A 825 -4.65 18.91 -0.36
N GLY A 826 -5.88 19.39 -0.21
CA GLY A 826 -6.56 19.53 1.07
C GLY A 826 -6.18 20.79 1.86
N GLN A 827 -5.44 21.75 1.27
CA GLN A 827 -5.16 23.04 1.90
C GLN A 827 -6.40 23.95 1.81
N TRP A 828 -6.66 24.74 2.86
CA TRP A 828 -7.74 25.72 2.85
C TRP A 828 -7.48 26.85 1.85
N ARG A 829 -8.52 27.25 1.08
CA ARG A 829 -8.49 28.36 0.12
C ARG A 829 -9.79 29.16 0.16
N THR A 830 -9.71 30.47 -0.15
CA THR A 830 -10.86 31.32 -0.39
C THR A 830 -11.04 31.67 -1.86
N LYS A 831 -9.98 31.48 -2.68
CA LYS A 831 -9.95 31.73 -4.12
C LYS A 831 -9.37 30.56 -4.89
N TYR A 832 -9.86 30.36 -6.10
CA TYR A 832 -9.33 29.35 -7.03
C TYR A 832 -7.92 29.71 -7.48
N ARG A 833 -7.09 28.72 -7.79
CA ARG A 833 -5.78 28.91 -8.43
C ARG A 833 -5.92 28.69 -9.93
N ILE A 834 -5.51 29.70 -10.73
CA ILE A 834 -5.54 29.66 -12.18
C ILE A 834 -4.12 29.59 -12.72
N LYS A 835 -3.83 28.61 -13.56
CA LYS A 835 -2.51 28.45 -14.18
C LYS A 835 -2.16 29.64 -15.07
N LYS A 836 -0.95 30.22 -14.89
CA LYS A 836 -0.46 31.26 -15.77
C LYS A 836 -0.12 30.71 -17.16
N PRO A 837 -0.43 31.42 -18.27
CA PRO A 837 0.03 31.05 -19.59
C PRO A 837 1.56 30.94 -19.62
N HIS A 838 2.12 29.96 -20.31
CA HIS A 838 3.55 29.71 -20.36
C HIS A 838 4.16 30.51 -21.52
N ASN A 839 4.88 31.58 -21.23
CA ASN A 839 5.73 32.30 -22.20
C ASN A 839 7.15 31.73 -22.16
N GLY A 840 7.38 30.65 -22.85
CA GLY A 840 8.59 30.09 -23.47
C GLY A 840 9.96 30.11 -22.77
N THR A 841 10.19 30.81 -21.67
CA THR A 841 11.49 30.85 -21.00
C THR A 841 11.47 30.12 -19.65
N PHE A 842 12.27 29.06 -19.58
CA PHE A 842 12.53 28.28 -18.36
C PHE A 842 13.26 29.15 -17.33
N GLN A 843 12.53 29.89 -16.51
CA GLN A 843 13.10 30.47 -15.30
C GLN A 843 12.67 29.64 -14.09
N PHE A 844 13.64 29.04 -13.43
CA PHE A 844 13.51 28.38 -12.15
C PHE A 844 13.15 29.37 -11.02
N ARG A 845 11.96 29.95 -11.02
CA ARG A 845 11.45 30.69 -9.87
C ARG A 845 10.34 29.91 -9.18
N LEU A 846 10.52 29.73 -7.89
CA LEU A 846 9.68 28.96 -6.96
C LEU A 846 8.34 29.63 -6.59
N GLU A 847 8.06 30.81 -7.14
CA GLU A 847 6.77 31.46 -6.99
C GLU A 847 5.82 30.84 -8.01
N GLY A 848 4.73 30.22 -7.54
CA GLY A 848 3.82 29.40 -8.31
C GLY A 848 3.46 29.97 -9.66
N TYR A 849 3.40 29.10 -10.67
CA TYR A 849 2.92 29.43 -12.04
C TYR A 849 1.40 29.63 -12.05
N TYR A 850 0.85 30.24 -10.99
CA TYR A 850 -0.59 30.50 -10.87
C TYR A 850 -0.85 31.94 -10.37
N HIS A 851 -2.04 32.42 -10.61
CA HIS A 851 -2.60 33.60 -9.95
C HIS A 851 -3.90 33.20 -9.24
N LEU A 852 -4.35 34.02 -8.30
CA LEU A 852 -5.61 33.82 -7.63
C LEU A 852 -6.75 34.30 -8.52
N GLY A 853 -7.72 33.40 -8.74
CA GLY A 853 -8.92 33.69 -9.53
C GLY A 853 -10.09 34.17 -8.67
N ARG A 854 -11.30 33.79 -9.05
CA ARG A 854 -12.56 34.11 -8.36
C ARG A 854 -12.61 33.51 -6.95
N GLU A 855 -13.47 34.09 -6.13
CA GLU A 855 -13.79 33.56 -4.82
C GLU A 855 -14.51 32.22 -4.91
N VAL A 856 -14.28 31.36 -3.91
CA VAL A 856 -14.94 30.07 -3.82
C VAL A 856 -16.35 30.27 -3.25
N ASP A 857 -17.35 29.79 -3.99
CA ASP A 857 -18.71 29.65 -3.48
C ASP A 857 -18.93 28.20 -3.03
N ALA A 858 -18.94 27.99 -1.71
CA ALA A 858 -19.14 26.68 -1.08
C ALA A 858 -20.61 26.46 -0.62
N SER A 859 -21.53 27.34 -0.99
CA SER A 859 -22.93 27.24 -0.61
C SER A 859 -23.66 26.11 -1.31
N GLY A 860 -24.76 25.64 -0.75
CA GLY A 860 -25.58 24.59 -1.33
C GLY A 860 -26.88 24.33 -0.57
N GLU A 861 -27.64 23.38 -1.08
CA GLU A 861 -28.92 22.98 -0.49
C GLU A 861 -29.04 21.44 -0.51
N ILE A 862 -29.32 20.89 0.66
CA ILE A 862 -29.73 19.49 0.84
C ILE A 862 -31.09 19.57 1.50
N ALA A 863 -32.09 19.50 0.67
CA ALA A 863 -33.48 19.79 1.08
C ALA A 863 -33.89 19.08 2.38
N PRO A 864 -34.50 19.77 3.34
CA PRO A 864 -34.97 21.18 3.26
C PRO A 864 -33.93 22.22 3.72
N HIS A 865 -32.68 21.83 3.98
CA HIS A 865 -31.67 22.66 4.61
C HIS A 865 -30.75 23.34 3.60
N LYS A 866 -30.47 24.63 3.79
CA LYS A 866 -29.44 25.40 3.08
C LYS A 866 -28.21 25.56 3.95
N PHE A 867 -27.04 25.67 3.31
CA PHE A 867 -25.76 25.91 3.99
C PHE A 867 -24.86 26.83 3.15
N SER A 868 -23.91 27.47 3.80
CA SER A 868 -22.94 28.38 3.16
C SER A 868 -21.55 27.76 2.96
N ASP A 869 -21.25 26.69 3.69
CA ASP A 869 -19.90 26.16 3.82
C ASP A 869 -19.89 24.72 4.41
N VAL A 870 -18.69 24.22 4.68
CA VAL A 870 -18.48 22.89 5.29
C VAL A 870 -19.07 22.78 6.70
N PHE A 871 -19.12 23.86 7.48
CA PHE A 871 -19.72 23.82 8.82
C PHE A 871 -21.22 23.54 8.74
N GLY A 872 -21.90 24.20 7.79
CA GLY A 872 -23.30 23.95 7.51
C GLY A 872 -23.55 22.52 7.04
N LEU A 873 -22.71 21.97 6.16
CA LEU A 873 -22.80 20.58 5.72
C LEU A 873 -22.64 19.61 6.90
N LYS A 874 -21.61 19.78 7.76
CA LYS A 874 -21.41 18.95 8.93
C LYS A 874 -22.64 18.94 9.84
N LYS A 875 -23.23 20.11 10.11
CA LYS A 875 -24.46 20.22 10.91
C LYS A 875 -25.61 19.41 10.30
N ILE A 876 -25.81 19.49 8.99
CA ILE A 876 -26.86 18.74 8.29
C ILE A 876 -26.63 17.23 8.41
N LEU A 877 -25.40 16.75 8.17
CA LEU A 877 -25.06 15.33 8.30
C LEU A 877 -25.25 14.82 9.74
N LEU A 878 -25.03 15.67 10.74
CA LEU A 878 -25.24 15.35 12.15
C LEU A 878 -26.70 15.45 12.61
N THR A 879 -27.64 15.84 11.77
CA THR A 879 -29.09 15.76 12.11
C THR A 879 -29.58 14.31 12.17
N ASP A 880 -28.95 13.40 11.41
CA ASP A 880 -29.32 11.98 11.36
C ASP A 880 -28.15 11.05 11.68
N HIS A 881 -27.79 10.98 12.96
CA HIS A 881 -26.77 10.07 13.48
C HIS A 881 -27.07 8.60 13.15
N ARG A 882 -28.36 8.22 13.08
CA ARG A 882 -28.77 6.83 12.82
C ARG A 882 -28.41 6.39 11.40
N LYS A 883 -28.57 7.29 10.45
CA LYS A 883 -28.20 7.06 9.04
C LYS A 883 -26.69 6.88 8.88
N VAL A 884 -25.89 7.72 9.57
CA VAL A 884 -24.42 7.62 9.56
C VAL A 884 -23.98 6.30 10.20
N ALA A 885 -24.56 5.95 11.35
CA ALA A 885 -24.27 4.68 12.02
C ALA A 885 -24.65 3.47 11.15
N TYR A 886 -25.79 3.52 10.49
CA TYR A 886 -26.25 2.46 9.59
C TYR A 886 -25.32 2.29 8.39
N ASN A 887 -24.88 3.39 7.76
CA ASN A 887 -23.94 3.30 6.65
C ASN A 887 -22.60 2.71 7.08
N PHE A 888 -22.03 3.15 8.20
CA PHE A 888 -20.82 2.56 8.77
C PHE A 888 -20.98 1.08 9.05
N THR A 889 -22.08 0.70 9.71
CA THR A 889 -22.40 -0.69 10.05
C THR A 889 -22.49 -1.57 8.81
N LYS A 890 -23.16 -1.08 7.75
CA LYS A 890 -23.28 -1.75 6.46
C LYS A 890 -21.92 -1.91 5.77
N LYS A 891 -21.08 -0.86 5.76
CA LYS A 891 -19.74 -0.91 5.17
C LYS A 891 -18.82 -1.87 5.91
N PHE A 892 -18.87 -1.88 7.24
CA PHE A 892 -18.09 -2.83 8.02
C PHE A 892 -18.57 -4.28 7.85
N PHE A 893 -19.88 -4.49 7.71
CA PHE A 893 -20.42 -5.81 7.38
C PHE A 893 -19.92 -6.30 6.00
N GLU A 894 -19.98 -5.44 4.96
CA GLU A 894 -19.45 -5.75 3.62
C GLU A 894 -17.97 -6.16 3.69
N TYR A 895 -17.16 -5.43 4.47
CA TYR A 895 -15.76 -5.74 4.69
C TYR A 895 -15.56 -7.09 5.39
N ALA A 896 -16.30 -7.35 6.45
CA ALA A 896 -16.15 -8.54 7.28
C ALA A 896 -16.62 -9.82 6.58
N ASN A 897 -17.69 -9.74 5.78
CA ASN A 897 -18.34 -10.90 5.18
C ASN A 897 -18.03 -11.11 3.69
N GLY A 898 -17.47 -10.11 3.01
CA GLY A 898 -17.09 -10.18 1.59
C GLY A 898 -18.27 -10.19 0.61
N TYR A 899 -19.44 -9.69 1.03
CA TYR A 899 -20.61 -9.49 0.19
C TYR A 899 -21.49 -8.37 0.75
N LYS A 900 -22.34 -7.80 -0.12
CA LYS A 900 -23.30 -6.78 0.29
C LYS A 900 -24.48 -7.42 1.02
N PRO A 901 -24.88 -6.88 2.19
CA PRO A 901 -25.99 -7.44 2.93
C PRO A 901 -27.28 -7.42 2.10
N ASP A 902 -28.05 -8.51 2.15
CA ASP A 902 -29.39 -8.58 1.61
C ASP A 902 -30.40 -7.74 2.42
N LEU A 903 -31.67 -7.72 2.02
CA LEU A 903 -32.65 -6.85 2.71
C LEU A 903 -32.92 -7.32 4.15
N LYS A 904 -32.91 -8.61 4.41
CA LYS A 904 -33.11 -9.19 5.74
C LYS A 904 -31.91 -8.81 6.65
N GLU A 905 -30.71 -8.99 6.18
CA GLU A 905 -29.49 -8.60 6.89
C GLU A 905 -29.43 -7.08 7.11
N ARG A 906 -29.78 -6.25 6.10
CA ARG A 906 -29.85 -4.78 6.25
C ARG A 906 -30.80 -4.38 7.36
N LEU A 907 -31.95 -5.03 7.46
CA LEU A 907 -32.93 -4.79 8.53
C LEU A 907 -32.36 -5.16 9.90
N GLN A 908 -31.66 -6.29 10.01
CA GLN A 908 -31.00 -6.69 11.25
C GLN A 908 -29.88 -5.72 11.64
N LEU A 909 -29.03 -5.35 10.69
CA LEU A 909 -27.97 -4.35 10.92
C LEU A 909 -28.56 -3.01 11.40
N PHE A 910 -29.69 -2.59 10.86
CA PHE A 910 -30.38 -1.38 11.33
C PHE A 910 -30.93 -1.53 12.77
N LYS A 911 -31.41 -2.72 13.14
CA LYS A 911 -31.86 -3.03 14.52
C LYS A 911 -30.72 -3.05 15.56
N LEU A 912 -29.47 -3.26 15.13
CA LEU A 912 -28.29 -3.16 16.02
C LEU A 912 -28.03 -1.74 16.52
N ILE A 913 -28.57 -0.73 15.82
CA ILE A 913 -28.37 0.68 16.10
C ILE A 913 -29.47 1.14 17.09
N PRO A 914 -29.11 1.69 18.25
CA PRO A 914 -30.10 2.19 19.21
C PRO A 914 -30.90 3.36 18.61
N GLU A 915 -32.13 3.58 19.12
CA GLU A 915 -32.96 4.72 18.69
C GLU A 915 -32.25 6.05 18.97
N ASN A 916 -31.63 6.21 20.13
CA ASN A 916 -30.74 7.33 20.42
C ASN A 916 -29.34 7.10 19.78
N ALA A 917 -29.26 7.28 18.49
CA ALA A 917 -28.02 7.05 17.73
C ALA A 917 -26.88 8.03 18.07
N LYS A 918 -27.12 9.09 18.83
CA LYS A 918 -26.06 9.99 19.34
C LYS A 918 -25.10 9.24 20.29
N GLU A 919 -25.58 8.19 20.94
CA GLU A 919 -24.79 7.34 21.83
C GLU A 919 -24.04 6.21 21.10
N CYS A 920 -24.28 6.03 19.80
CA CYS A 920 -23.59 5.02 19.01
C CYS A 920 -22.07 5.24 19.01
N ARG A 921 -21.35 4.23 19.44
CA ARG A 921 -19.88 4.22 19.49
C ARG A 921 -19.29 3.23 18.49
N ILE A 922 -18.19 3.62 17.87
CA ILE A 922 -17.63 2.90 16.69
C ILE A 922 -17.23 1.47 17.05
N LYS A 923 -16.52 1.25 18.14
CA LYS A 923 -16.09 -0.10 18.56
C LYS A 923 -17.28 -1.01 18.93
N ASP A 924 -18.32 -0.43 19.57
CA ASP A 924 -19.52 -1.18 19.89
C ASP A 924 -20.27 -1.64 18.64
N LEU A 925 -20.35 -0.78 17.62
CA LEU A 925 -20.94 -1.16 16.33
C LEU A 925 -20.13 -2.27 15.64
N ILE A 926 -18.81 -2.16 15.60
CA ILE A 926 -17.91 -3.20 15.08
C ILE A 926 -18.18 -4.53 15.82
N THR A 927 -18.23 -4.49 17.16
CA THR A 927 -18.45 -5.67 17.99
C THR A 927 -19.81 -6.31 17.71
N LYS A 928 -20.87 -5.50 17.61
CA LYS A 928 -22.23 -6.01 17.33
C LYS A 928 -22.32 -6.64 15.93
N VAL A 929 -21.71 -6.01 14.90
CA VAL A 929 -21.67 -6.57 13.55
C VAL A 929 -20.93 -7.92 13.53
N LEU A 930 -19.77 -8.00 14.17
CA LEU A 930 -19.01 -9.26 14.22
C LEU A 930 -19.78 -10.37 14.95
N ILE A 931 -20.41 -10.06 16.08
CA ILE A 931 -21.23 -11.04 16.80
C ILE A 931 -22.39 -11.51 15.95
N TYR A 932 -23.10 -10.59 15.27
CA TYR A 932 -24.18 -10.92 14.35
C TYR A 932 -23.69 -11.85 13.23
N SER A 933 -22.63 -11.47 12.51
CA SER A 933 -22.07 -12.27 11.41
C SER A 933 -21.58 -13.65 11.81
N LEU A 934 -21.01 -13.81 13.03
CA LEU A 934 -20.45 -15.07 13.51
C LEU A 934 -21.49 -16.03 14.10
N ARG A 935 -22.68 -15.53 14.47
CA ARG A 935 -23.77 -16.30 15.07
C ARG A 935 -24.97 -16.50 14.12
N GLU A 936 -24.92 -15.97 12.92
CA GLU A 936 -25.97 -16.16 11.94
C GLU A 936 -26.19 -17.66 11.66
N GLY A 937 -27.42 -18.15 11.92
CA GLY A 937 -27.78 -19.56 11.86
C GLY A 937 -27.97 -20.25 13.22
N GLU A 938 -27.85 -19.52 14.35
CA GLU A 938 -28.19 -20.03 15.68
C GLU A 938 -29.59 -19.59 16.20
N GLU A 939 -30.28 -18.69 15.43
CA GLU A 939 -31.68 -18.28 15.69
C GLU A 939 -32.62 -18.98 14.67
#